data_71bb885a44ba5cd647f88e83c8e9168c
#
_entry.id   71bb885a44ba5cd647f88e83c8e9168c
#
_cell.length_a   1.000
_cell.length_b   1.000
_cell.length_c   1.000
_cell.angle_alpha   90.00
_cell.angle_beta   90.00
_cell.angle_gamma   90.00
#
_symmetry.space_group_name_H-M   'P 1'
#
loop_
_entity.id
_entity.type
_entity.pdbx_description
1 polymer ?
#
loop_
_entity_poly.entity_id
_entity_poly.type
_entity_poly.pdbx_seq_one_letter_code
_entity_poly.pdbx_strand_id
1 'polypeptide(L)'
;RIQIILMIAGGALKAGRIILSLFVAATIVGCGDATQLNAVNDPTHFDKKGKSPTEHTVAKQESLRKSLPLSDKKDFEEQKKGFIAAPEFKQIKAEAGHVAWDMGRYEFLLEEGKDFDSIHPSLQRQAILNMNYGLYEVIPGIYQVRGFDLANISFIKGNTGWIVFDPLTAKETAAAALKFINEKLGERPVVAVVYSHSHADHFGGVRGVVDENDVRSGKVKIIAPEDFMHHAVAENIYAGNAMSRRLFYQYGVLLKASPFGHVDQSIGKNVAAGNTGLIPPNVIIKKPIEELTIDGVKMVFQNTPNTEAPAEMNTYFPQKKAFWAAENITGTIHNIYTLRGALVRDALAWSKYINDALYMFGQEAEVMFASHSWPRWGNDRVQEVMRGQRDMYAHLNNQVLHLANQGVTINEMHNVYKVPQSQQEQWYARGYHGSFEHNSRAVINRYLGYWDGNPATLIPLSPRDSAPLYVDMMGGSSKIIARGKKLFNEGKYRHAQEIVNKLVFAQPDNQEAKDLLADIFEQIGYQQESPSVRNSFLAAAYELRNGIPQGASPKTSGPDMIRAMTTDLWLDFLGIRMDAEKAEGMKFKINFATPDNGEKYVVELSNSALTNIKGHQAADADLSITINRSDLDLVMMGKKSFDDQIAAGKAKLKGDRGVYEKLKSTLVQFELGFEMMPGTKGAVETKKLKPFEQDPPVMTGE
;
A
#
# COMPACT_ATOMS: atom_id res chain seq x y z
N ARG A 1 -16.94 -45.41 -16.05
CA ARG A 1 -18.23 -46.10 -16.29
C ARG A 1 -19.12 -45.92 -15.10
N ILE A 2 -20.19 -45.21 -15.27
CA ILE A 2 -21.65 -45.32 -15.15
C ILE A 2 -22.12 -43.89 -14.94
N GLN A 3 -22.62 -43.21 -15.90
CA GLN A 3 -23.94 -43.04 -16.52
C GLN A 3 -25.04 -42.59 -15.54
N ILE A 4 -25.41 -41.33 -15.65
CA ILE A 4 -26.67 -40.64 -15.99
C ILE A 4 -27.97 -41.35 -15.61
N ILE A 5 -28.82 -40.66 -14.82
CA ILE A 5 -30.27 -40.63 -15.04
C ILE A 5 -30.79 -39.19 -14.74
N LEU A 6 -31.33 -38.58 -15.79
CA LEU A 6 -32.27 -37.44 -15.72
C LEU A 6 -33.64 -37.92 -15.25
N MET A 7 -34.29 -37.18 -14.36
CA MET A 7 -35.74 -37.13 -14.31
C MET A 7 -36.23 -35.72 -14.07
N ILE A 8 -37.04 -35.25 -15.00
CA ILE A 8 -37.74 -33.98 -15.04
C ILE A 8 -38.96 -34.10 -14.10
N ALA A 9 -39.14 -33.14 -13.20
CA ALA A 9 -40.44 -32.80 -12.65
C ALA A 9 -40.49 -31.31 -12.40
N GLY A 10 -41.38 -30.62 -13.11
CA GLY A 10 -41.60 -29.20 -12.99
C GLY A 10 -42.24 -28.82 -11.67
N GLY A 11 -41.81 -27.72 -11.14
CA GLY A 11 -42.40 -27.07 -9.99
C GLY A 11 -41.78 -25.68 -9.85
N ALA A 12 -42.61 -24.67 -10.01
CA ALA A 12 -42.25 -23.27 -9.90
C ALA A 12 -41.51 -22.98 -8.59
N LEU A 13 -40.25 -22.65 -8.67
CA LEU A 13 -39.48 -22.14 -7.55
C LEU A 13 -39.34 -20.63 -7.69
N LYS A 14 -40.04 -19.95 -6.80
CA LYS A 14 -39.81 -18.55 -6.48
C LYS A 14 -38.31 -18.33 -6.25
N ALA A 15 -37.76 -17.33 -6.93
CA ALA A 15 -36.40 -16.86 -6.72
C ALA A 15 -36.23 -16.41 -5.26
N GLY A 16 -35.74 -17.29 -4.43
CA GLY A 16 -35.19 -16.97 -3.12
C GLY A 16 -33.82 -16.38 -3.32
N ARG A 17 -33.70 -15.06 -3.34
CA ARG A 17 -32.42 -14.37 -3.22
C ARG A 17 -31.82 -14.77 -1.88
N ILE A 18 -30.75 -15.52 -1.91
CA ILE A 18 -29.88 -15.72 -0.77
C ILE A 18 -29.25 -14.34 -0.50
N ILE A 19 -29.79 -13.63 0.49
CA ILE A 19 -29.23 -12.38 1.00
C ILE A 19 -28.09 -12.80 1.92
N LEU A 20 -26.87 -12.70 1.38
CA LEU A 20 -25.64 -13.00 2.07
C LEU A 20 -25.34 -11.91 3.10
N SER A 21 -25.12 -12.35 4.28
CA SER A 21 -24.64 -11.73 5.52
C SER A 21 -24.17 -10.29 5.52
N LEU A 22 -24.65 -9.58 6.47
CA LEU A 22 -24.72 -8.16 6.64
C LEU A 22 -23.60 -7.50 7.35
N PHE A 23 -22.64 -8.14 7.89
CA PHE A 23 -21.60 -7.51 8.67
C PHE A 23 -20.23 -7.96 8.20
N VAL A 24 -19.54 -7.00 7.58
CA VAL A 24 -18.11 -7.05 7.27
C VAL A 24 -17.58 -8.44 6.96
N ALA A 25 -17.80 -8.90 5.75
CA ALA A 25 -16.69 -9.54 5.11
C ALA A 25 -15.77 -8.39 4.66
N ALA A 26 -14.70 -8.11 5.39
CA ALA A 26 -13.48 -7.70 4.69
C ALA A 26 -13.41 -8.71 3.56
N THR A 27 -13.52 -8.26 2.32
CA THR A 27 -13.62 -9.11 1.16
C THR A 27 -12.62 -10.24 1.31
N ILE A 28 -13.11 -11.41 1.68
CA ILE A 28 -12.45 -12.62 1.29
C ILE A 28 -12.59 -12.59 -0.22
N VAL A 29 -11.62 -11.95 -0.89
CA VAL A 29 -11.30 -12.35 -2.24
C VAL A 29 -11.02 -13.84 -2.05
N GLY A 30 -11.94 -14.67 -2.49
CA GLY A 30 -11.80 -16.10 -2.39
C GLY A 30 -10.38 -16.45 -2.80
N CYS A 31 -9.79 -17.45 -2.18
CA CYS A 31 -8.58 -18.05 -2.69
C CYS A 31 -8.82 -18.34 -4.16
N GLY A 32 -8.46 -17.39 -5.02
CA GLY A 32 -8.34 -17.64 -6.44
C GLY A 32 -7.33 -18.75 -6.55
N ASP A 33 -7.69 -19.79 -7.25
CA ASP A 33 -6.88 -20.97 -7.45
C ASP A 33 -5.43 -20.52 -7.77
N ALA A 34 -4.44 -21.13 -7.15
CA ALA A 34 -3.03 -20.85 -7.45
C ALA A 34 -2.71 -20.98 -8.95
N THR A 35 -3.51 -21.77 -9.67
CA THR A 35 -3.51 -21.89 -11.13
C THR A 35 -3.91 -20.60 -11.85
N GLN A 36 -4.82 -19.79 -11.30
CA GLN A 36 -5.19 -18.48 -11.91
C GLN A 36 -4.10 -17.43 -11.74
N LEU A 37 -3.41 -17.42 -10.60
CA LEU A 37 -2.24 -16.56 -10.40
C LEU A 37 -1.11 -16.90 -11.40
N ASN A 38 -0.89 -18.19 -11.66
CA ASN A 38 0.09 -18.62 -12.65
C ASN A 38 -0.31 -18.21 -14.07
N ALA A 39 -1.59 -18.23 -14.41
CA ALA A 39 -2.07 -17.82 -15.72
C ALA A 39 -1.94 -16.30 -15.94
N VAL A 40 -2.21 -15.49 -14.90
CA VAL A 40 -2.04 -14.03 -14.94
C VAL A 40 -0.56 -13.63 -15.01
N ASN A 41 0.30 -14.44 -14.42
CA ASN A 41 1.76 -14.24 -14.41
C ASN A 41 2.48 -14.99 -15.57
N ASP A 42 1.77 -15.43 -16.62
CA ASP A 42 2.38 -16.07 -17.79
C ASP A 42 3.34 -15.08 -18.48
N PRO A 43 4.62 -15.46 -18.65
CA PRO A 43 5.63 -14.63 -19.31
C PRO A 43 5.26 -14.21 -20.72
N THR A 44 4.60 -15.08 -21.43
CA THR A 44 4.27 -14.87 -22.84
C THR A 44 3.14 -13.87 -23.04
N HIS A 45 2.51 -13.41 -21.95
CA HIS A 45 1.40 -12.46 -22.05
C HIS A 45 1.83 -11.13 -22.67
N PHE A 46 2.89 -10.53 -22.15
CA PHE A 46 3.46 -9.30 -22.70
C PHE A 46 4.09 -9.53 -24.08
N ASP A 47 4.73 -10.66 -24.27
CA ASP A 47 5.37 -11.03 -25.56
C ASP A 47 4.36 -11.16 -26.71
N LYS A 48 3.11 -11.56 -26.41
CA LYS A 48 2.07 -11.72 -27.44
C LYS A 48 1.39 -10.44 -27.86
N LYS A 49 1.23 -9.46 -26.95
CA LYS A 49 0.40 -8.27 -27.16
C LYS A 49 1.12 -6.96 -26.82
N GLY A 50 2.12 -6.98 -25.94
CA GLY A 50 2.87 -5.83 -25.53
C GLY A 50 3.84 -5.32 -26.60
N LYS A 51 4.25 -4.06 -26.48
CA LYS A 51 5.27 -3.45 -27.34
C LYS A 51 6.64 -3.56 -26.71
N SER A 52 7.60 -3.96 -27.51
CA SER A 52 9.02 -3.79 -27.16
C SER A 52 9.37 -2.29 -27.06
N PRO A 53 10.46 -1.93 -26.36
CA PRO A 53 10.98 -0.58 -26.38
C PRO A 53 11.17 -0.09 -27.82
N THR A 54 10.62 1.10 -28.12
CA THR A 54 10.87 1.74 -29.41
C THR A 54 12.28 2.32 -29.47
N GLU A 55 12.74 2.72 -30.66
CA GLU A 55 14.01 3.41 -30.84
C GLU A 55 14.18 4.65 -29.95
N HIS A 56 13.09 5.40 -29.71
CA HIS A 56 13.09 6.57 -28.83
C HIS A 56 13.29 6.19 -27.35
N THR A 57 12.65 5.12 -26.90
CA THR A 57 12.85 4.59 -25.54
C THR A 57 14.28 4.07 -25.39
N VAL A 58 14.78 3.29 -26.35
CA VAL A 58 16.18 2.80 -26.35
C VAL A 58 17.16 3.97 -26.30
N ALA A 59 17.01 4.98 -27.18
CA ALA A 59 17.90 6.14 -27.21
C ALA A 59 17.89 6.91 -25.87
N LYS A 60 16.72 7.02 -25.21
CA LYS A 60 16.64 7.64 -23.88
C LYS A 60 17.39 6.83 -22.83
N GLN A 61 17.23 5.51 -22.81
CA GLN A 61 17.94 4.63 -21.87
C GLN A 61 19.45 4.68 -22.09
N GLU A 62 19.91 4.69 -23.33
CA GLU A 62 21.32 4.86 -23.66
C GLU A 62 21.89 6.20 -23.20
N SER A 63 21.14 7.28 -23.38
CA SER A 63 21.52 8.60 -22.87
C SER A 63 21.65 8.62 -21.36
N LEU A 64 20.72 7.97 -20.65
CA LEU A 64 20.77 7.85 -19.21
C LEU A 64 21.97 7.03 -18.73
N ARG A 65 22.31 5.91 -19.40
CA ARG A 65 23.50 5.10 -19.07
C ARG A 65 24.78 5.93 -19.16
N LYS A 66 24.84 6.89 -20.08
CA LYS A 66 26.00 7.78 -20.24
C LYS A 66 26.08 8.89 -19.20
N SER A 67 24.93 9.34 -18.67
CA SER A 67 24.86 10.49 -17.75
C SER A 67 24.79 10.11 -16.26
N LEU A 68 24.35 8.89 -15.95
CA LEU A 68 24.24 8.41 -14.57
C LEU A 68 25.62 8.07 -13.99
N PRO A 69 25.84 8.29 -12.67
CA PRO A 69 27.13 7.97 -12.02
C PRO A 69 27.30 6.46 -11.76
N LEU A 70 27.15 5.62 -12.81
CA LEU A 70 27.18 4.15 -12.72
C LEU A 70 28.54 3.58 -12.30
N SER A 71 29.59 4.40 -12.34
CA SER A 71 30.93 4.03 -11.84
C SER A 71 30.99 4.00 -10.30
N ASP A 72 30.09 4.70 -9.59
CA ASP A 72 30.00 4.61 -8.14
C ASP A 72 29.43 3.24 -7.71
N LYS A 73 30.29 2.47 -7.03
CA LYS A 73 29.98 1.11 -6.56
C LYS A 73 29.81 0.99 -5.04
N LYS A 74 29.81 2.10 -4.31
CA LYS A 74 29.70 2.07 -2.83
C LYS A 74 28.51 1.24 -2.37
N ASP A 75 27.32 1.43 -2.96
CA ASP A 75 26.13 0.66 -2.58
C ASP A 75 26.31 -0.85 -2.79
N PHE A 76 27.01 -1.28 -3.85
CA PHE A 76 27.28 -2.70 -4.10
C PHE A 76 28.26 -3.31 -3.09
N GLU A 77 29.19 -2.51 -2.58
CA GLU A 77 30.08 -2.91 -1.50
C GLU A 77 29.33 -2.98 -0.17
N GLU A 78 28.58 -1.94 0.17
CA GLU A 78 27.77 -1.85 1.38
C GLU A 78 26.69 -2.94 1.42
N GLN A 79 26.01 -3.19 0.29
CA GLN A 79 24.98 -4.21 0.17
C GLN A 79 25.49 -5.64 0.49
N LYS A 80 26.72 -5.94 0.15
CA LYS A 80 27.36 -7.25 0.38
C LYS A 80 28.02 -7.36 1.76
N LYS A 81 28.32 -6.23 2.41
CA LYS A 81 29.08 -6.21 3.66
C LYS A 81 28.33 -6.93 4.77
N GLY A 82 29.05 -7.72 5.55
CA GLY A 82 28.51 -8.48 6.66
C GLY A 82 27.75 -9.75 6.27
N PHE A 83 27.80 -10.17 5.00
CA PHE A 83 27.16 -11.41 4.56
C PHE A 83 27.65 -12.63 5.34
N ILE A 84 26.72 -13.39 5.92
CA ILE A 84 26.99 -14.64 6.67
C ILE A 84 26.59 -15.85 5.83
N ALA A 85 25.34 -15.90 5.37
CA ALA A 85 24.81 -17.03 4.63
C ALA A 85 23.58 -16.66 3.81
N ALA A 86 23.39 -17.34 2.69
CA ALA A 86 22.13 -17.39 1.97
C ALA A 86 21.38 -18.69 2.30
N PRO A 87 20.04 -18.69 2.29
CA PRO A 87 19.27 -19.92 2.42
C PRO A 87 19.38 -20.75 1.13
N GLU A 88 19.23 -22.06 1.26
CA GLU A 88 19.19 -22.96 0.12
C GLU A 88 17.88 -22.85 -0.68
N PHE A 89 16.79 -22.45 -0.01
CA PHE A 89 15.48 -22.23 -0.63
C PHE A 89 15.36 -20.83 -1.21
N LYS A 90 14.62 -20.69 -2.29
CA LYS A 90 14.26 -19.37 -2.89
C LYS A 90 12.78 -19.03 -2.70
N GLN A 91 11.96 -20.02 -2.35
CA GLN A 91 10.53 -19.89 -2.14
C GLN A 91 10.14 -20.16 -0.69
N ILE A 92 9.23 -19.35 -0.18
CA ILE A 92 8.55 -19.54 1.12
C ILE A 92 7.08 -19.78 0.79
N LYS A 93 6.52 -20.90 1.28
CA LYS A 93 5.12 -21.25 1.07
C LYS A 93 4.25 -20.70 2.19
N ALA A 94 3.06 -20.24 1.83
CA ALA A 94 2.00 -19.92 2.78
C ALA A 94 1.38 -21.18 3.38
N GLU A 95 0.76 -21.06 4.55
CA GLU A 95 0.02 -22.15 5.20
C GLU A 95 -1.09 -22.73 4.29
N ALA A 96 -1.69 -21.88 3.43
CA ALA A 96 -2.68 -22.29 2.44
C ALA A 96 -2.10 -23.05 1.22
N GLY A 97 -0.76 -23.25 1.17
CA GLY A 97 -0.06 -24.03 0.16
C GLY A 97 0.46 -23.27 -1.06
N HIS A 98 0.03 -22.03 -1.29
CA HIS A 98 0.57 -21.20 -2.36
C HIS A 98 1.94 -20.62 -1.99
N VAL A 99 2.65 -20.07 -2.98
CA VAL A 99 3.94 -19.42 -2.75
C VAL A 99 3.69 -18.02 -2.18
N ALA A 100 4.11 -17.81 -0.92
CA ALA A 100 4.03 -16.50 -0.25
C ALA A 100 5.14 -15.55 -0.72
N TRP A 101 6.33 -16.09 -1.01
CA TRP A 101 7.48 -15.33 -1.45
C TRP A 101 8.36 -16.15 -2.37
N ASP A 102 8.86 -15.53 -3.44
CA ASP A 102 9.76 -16.16 -4.41
C ASP A 102 10.80 -15.16 -4.91
N MET A 103 12.03 -15.29 -4.43
CA MET A 103 13.16 -14.48 -4.90
C MET A 103 13.67 -14.97 -6.27
N GLY A 104 13.51 -16.25 -6.58
CA GLY A 104 14.03 -16.86 -7.80
C GLY A 104 13.47 -16.27 -9.10
N ARG A 105 12.23 -15.75 -9.06
CA ARG A 105 11.60 -15.14 -10.25
C ARG A 105 12.24 -13.85 -10.74
N TYR A 106 13.15 -13.25 -9.94
CA TYR A 106 13.89 -12.04 -10.30
C TYR A 106 15.33 -12.30 -10.76
N GLU A 107 15.74 -13.56 -10.91
CA GLU A 107 17.12 -13.92 -11.30
C GLU A 107 17.55 -13.39 -12.66
N PHE A 108 16.60 -13.06 -13.55
CA PHE A 108 16.92 -12.40 -14.82
C PHE A 108 17.69 -11.09 -14.64
N LEU A 109 17.55 -10.41 -13.48
CA LEU A 109 18.30 -9.20 -13.17
C LEU A 109 19.80 -9.45 -12.91
N LEU A 110 20.18 -10.68 -12.61
CA LEU A 110 21.56 -11.08 -12.30
C LEU A 110 22.34 -11.57 -13.53
N GLU A 111 21.74 -11.59 -14.71
CA GLU A 111 22.44 -11.92 -15.95
C GLU A 111 23.54 -10.88 -16.21
N GLU A 112 24.79 -11.34 -16.16
CA GLU A 112 25.96 -10.48 -16.24
C GLU A 112 26.04 -9.75 -17.58
N GLY A 113 26.32 -8.43 -17.53
CA GLY A 113 26.49 -7.60 -18.71
C GLY A 113 25.21 -7.31 -19.48
N LYS A 114 24.02 -7.64 -18.96
CA LYS A 114 22.76 -7.44 -19.65
C LYS A 114 22.08 -6.16 -19.22
N ASP A 115 21.93 -5.24 -20.16
CA ASP A 115 21.13 -4.03 -20.04
C ASP A 115 19.75 -4.24 -20.67
N PHE A 116 18.70 -3.85 -19.95
CA PHE A 116 17.32 -3.96 -20.43
C PHE A 116 16.80 -2.59 -20.86
N ASP A 117 16.50 -2.41 -22.15
CA ASP A 117 15.95 -1.15 -22.66
C ASP A 117 14.51 -0.88 -22.23
N SER A 118 13.82 -1.90 -21.71
CA SER A 118 12.49 -1.79 -21.07
C SER A 118 12.53 -1.43 -19.58
N ILE A 119 13.73 -1.16 -19.03
CA ILE A 119 13.92 -0.77 -17.63
C ILE A 119 14.80 0.48 -17.58
N HIS A 120 14.36 1.51 -16.84
CA HIS A 120 15.20 2.69 -16.59
C HIS A 120 16.54 2.25 -15.95
N PRO A 121 17.71 2.68 -16.46
CA PRO A 121 19.02 2.15 -16.02
C PRO A 121 19.26 2.32 -14.51
N SER A 122 18.83 3.45 -13.94
CA SER A 122 18.91 3.68 -12.50
C SER A 122 18.03 2.69 -11.71
N LEU A 123 16.82 2.39 -12.20
CA LEU A 123 15.95 1.40 -11.59
C LEU A 123 16.53 -0.02 -11.71
N GLN A 124 17.12 -0.38 -12.85
CA GLN A 124 17.79 -1.68 -12.99
C GLN A 124 18.92 -1.84 -11.98
N ARG A 125 19.73 -0.79 -11.77
CA ARG A 125 20.76 -0.78 -10.72
C ARG A 125 20.16 -1.04 -9.33
N GLN A 126 19.11 -0.33 -8.96
CA GLN A 126 18.43 -0.50 -7.67
C GLN A 126 17.81 -1.89 -7.53
N ALA A 127 17.21 -2.40 -8.59
CA ALA A 127 16.60 -3.73 -8.62
C ALA A 127 17.64 -4.85 -8.43
N ILE A 128 18.85 -4.68 -8.98
CA ILE A 128 19.98 -5.60 -8.75
C ILE A 128 20.45 -5.54 -7.30
N LEU A 129 20.57 -4.34 -6.74
CA LEU A 129 20.94 -4.16 -5.32
C LEU A 129 19.94 -4.82 -4.36
N ASN A 130 18.64 -4.79 -4.68
CA ASN A 130 17.59 -5.45 -3.92
C ASN A 130 17.52 -6.98 -4.16
N MET A 131 18.47 -7.55 -4.88
CA MET A 131 18.65 -9.02 -4.96
C MET A 131 19.45 -9.58 -3.78
N ASN A 132 19.66 -8.79 -2.70
CA ASN A 132 20.18 -9.35 -1.46
C ASN A 132 19.23 -10.38 -0.89
N TYR A 133 19.75 -11.54 -0.57
CA TYR A 133 18.96 -12.64 -0.06
C TYR A 133 19.77 -13.46 0.93
N GLY A 134 19.54 -13.24 2.21
CA GLY A 134 20.28 -13.94 3.22
C GLY A 134 20.38 -13.25 4.59
N LEU A 135 21.27 -13.76 5.40
CA LEU A 135 21.62 -13.28 6.73
C LEU A 135 22.91 -12.45 6.67
N TYR A 136 22.87 -11.29 7.31
CA TYR A 136 23.98 -10.33 7.34
C TYR A 136 24.24 -9.85 8.76
N GLU A 137 25.50 -9.70 9.13
CA GLU A 137 25.90 -8.97 10.34
C GLU A 137 26.02 -7.49 10.00
N VAL A 138 25.26 -6.65 10.70
CA VAL A 138 25.38 -5.20 10.62
C VAL A 138 26.63 -4.75 11.39
N ILE A 139 26.67 -5.11 12.66
CA ILE A 139 27.82 -5.06 13.57
C ILE A 139 27.67 -6.21 14.57
N PRO A 140 28.70 -6.56 15.36
CA PRO A 140 28.60 -7.64 16.35
C PRO A 140 27.38 -7.48 17.27
N GLY A 141 26.46 -8.44 17.18
CA GLY A 141 25.22 -8.48 17.96
C GLY A 141 24.03 -7.78 17.32
N ILE A 142 24.16 -7.25 16.10
CA ILE A 142 23.04 -6.76 15.29
C ILE A 142 23.09 -7.45 13.93
N TYR A 143 21.99 -8.11 13.57
CA TYR A 143 21.86 -8.90 12.35
C TYR A 143 20.60 -8.53 11.58
N GLN A 144 20.64 -8.70 10.25
CA GLN A 144 19.47 -8.56 9.37
C GLN A 144 19.30 -9.80 8.51
N VAL A 145 18.05 -10.25 8.35
CA VAL A 145 17.66 -11.11 7.26
C VAL A 145 17.00 -10.23 6.18
N ARG A 146 17.59 -10.24 5.01
CA ARG A 146 17.17 -9.41 3.87
C ARG A 146 16.69 -10.25 2.70
N GLY A 147 15.71 -9.75 1.96
CA GLY A 147 15.20 -10.40 0.76
C GLY A 147 14.16 -11.50 1.02
N PHE A 148 13.65 -11.66 2.24
CA PHE A 148 12.59 -12.62 2.59
C PHE A 148 11.19 -12.03 2.46
N ASP A 149 11.10 -10.71 2.31
CA ASP A 149 9.88 -9.92 2.15
C ASP A 149 10.26 -8.54 1.59
N LEU A 150 9.34 -7.60 1.55
CA LEU A 150 9.60 -6.20 1.17
C LEU A 150 10.59 -5.54 2.13
N ALA A 151 10.31 -5.63 3.43
CA ALA A 151 11.16 -5.07 4.48
C ALA A 151 12.31 -6.01 4.90
N ASN A 152 13.28 -5.47 5.62
CA ASN A 152 14.30 -6.21 6.34
C ASN A 152 13.80 -6.52 7.76
N ILE A 153 14.01 -7.73 8.25
CA ILE A 153 13.84 -8.04 9.66
C ILE A 153 15.20 -7.96 10.36
N SER A 154 15.27 -7.22 11.46
CA SER A 154 16.49 -7.04 12.23
C SER A 154 16.42 -7.76 13.57
N PHE A 155 17.53 -8.38 13.97
CA PHE A 155 17.67 -9.14 15.21
C PHE A 155 18.79 -8.53 16.04
N ILE A 156 18.44 -8.04 17.23
CA ILE A 156 19.40 -7.50 18.20
C ILE A 156 19.62 -8.55 19.27
N LYS A 157 20.86 -8.95 19.44
CA LYS A 157 21.24 -9.95 20.44
C LYS A 157 21.23 -9.36 21.84
N GLY A 158 20.26 -9.79 22.65
CA GLY A 158 20.22 -9.51 24.08
C GLY A 158 21.01 -10.55 24.90
N ASN A 159 20.94 -10.44 26.21
CA ASN A 159 21.59 -11.40 27.13
C ASN A 159 21.02 -12.81 26.99
N THR A 160 19.72 -12.96 26.88
CA THR A 160 19.00 -14.23 26.86
C THR A 160 18.33 -14.56 25.55
N GLY A 161 17.93 -13.56 24.75
CA GLY A 161 17.15 -13.77 23.53
C GLY A 161 17.41 -12.75 22.43
N TRP A 162 16.53 -12.79 21.42
CA TRP A 162 16.48 -11.82 20.35
C TRP A 162 15.49 -10.70 20.67
N ILE A 163 15.86 -9.46 20.36
CA ILE A 163 14.92 -8.34 20.19
C ILE A 163 14.73 -8.17 18.69
N VAL A 164 13.51 -8.39 18.20
CA VAL A 164 13.18 -8.35 16.77
C VAL A 164 12.65 -6.97 16.41
N PHE A 165 13.20 -6.35 15.38
CA PHE A 165 12.75 -5.09 14.81
C PHE A 165 12.04 -5.37 13.47
N ASP A 166 10.80 -4.93 13.34
CA ASP A 166 9.96 -5.03 12.15
C ASP A 166 9.85 -6.45 11.59
N PRO A 167 8.95 -7.28 12.13
CA PRO A 167 8.84 -8.69 11.77
C PRO A 167 8.13 -8.96 10.45
N LEU A 168 8.39 -8.17 9.39
CA LEU A 168 7.92 -8.37 8.01
C LEU A 168 6.39 -8.30 7.83
N THR A 169 5.91 -8.57 6.60
CA THR A 169 4.49 -8.54 6.25
C THR A 169 3.76 -9.82 6.64
N ALA A 170 4.40 -10.97 6.47
CA ALA A 170 3.75 -12.26 6.59
C ALA A 170 4.35 -13.13 7.69
N LYS A 171 3.46 -13.86 8.39
CA LYS A 171 3.83 -14.86 9.39
C LYS A 171 4.88 -15.82 8.85
N GLU A 172 4.69 -16.31 7.64
CA GLU A 172 5.54 -17.33 7.02
C GLU A 172 6.95 -16.80 6.72
N THR A 173 7.07 -15.58 6.24
CA THR A 173 8.37 -14.96 5.94
C THR A 173 9.13 -14.61 7.21
N ALA A 174 8.45 -14.11 8.23
CA ALA A 174 9.04 -13.82 9.55
C ALA A 174 9.49 -15.10 10.27
N ALA A 175 8.65 -16.16 10.23
CA ALA A 175 9.02 -17.47 10.81
C ALA A 175 10.23 -18.08 10.10
N ALA A 176 10.28 -17.99 8.76
CA ALA A 176 11.43 -18.46 8.00
C ALA A 176 12.71 -17.68 8.35
N ALA A 177 12.61 -16.37 8.55
CA ALA A 177 13.76 -15.55 8.94
C ALA A 177 14.27 -15.88 10.35
N LEU A 178 13.37 -16.04 11.32
CA LEU A 178 13.74 -16.45 12.70
C LEU A 178 14.39 -17.84 12.71
N LYS A 179 13.80 -18.79 11.99
CA LYS A 179 14.38 -20.14 11.88
C LYS A 179 15.78 -20.06 11.25
N PHE A 180 15.94 -19.30 10.19
CA PHE A 180 17.20 -19.19 9.48
C PHE A 180 18.33 -18.58 10.33
N ILE A 181 18.08 -17.50 11.07
CA ILE A 181 19.08 -16.93 11.97
C ILE A 181 19.42 -17.90 13.11
N ASN A 182 18.43 -18.59 13.69
CA ASN A 182 18.66 -19.56 14.76
C ASN A 182 19.47 -20.78 14.26
N GLU A 183 19.25 -21.26 13.07
CA GLU A 183 20.06 -22.31 12.45
C GLU A 183 21.54 -21.90 12.24
N LYS A 184 21.77 -20.62 11.92
CA LYS A 184 23.14 -20.13 11.62
C LYS A 184 23.90 -19.64 12.84
N LEU A 185 23.23 -19.03 13.81
CA LEU A 185 23.87 -18.36 14.96
C LEU A 185 23.56 -18.99 16.32
N GLY A 186 22.80 -20.09 16.32
CA GLY A 186 22.33 -20.76 17.53
C GLY A 186 20.97 -20.31 17.99
N GLU A 187 20.18 -21.24 18.49
CA GLU A 187 18.81 -21.04 18.88
C GLU A 187 18.68 -20.08 20.08
N ARG A 188 17.84 -19.08 19.94
CA ARG A 188 17.52 -18.11 20.98
C ARG A 188 16.02 -17.75 20.92
N PRO A 189 15.35 -17.60 22.09
CA PRO A 189 13.96 -17.12 22.10
C PRO A 189 13.87 -15.65 21.70
N VAL A 190 12.71 -15.21 21.24
CA VAL A 190 12.39 -13.80 21.09
C VAL A 190 11.87 -13.26 22.42
N VAL A 191 12.52 -12.24 22.97
CA VAL A 191 12.17 -11.61 24.25
C VAL A 191 11.44 -10.28 24.08
N ALA A 192 11.60 -9.63 22.91
CA ALA A 192 10.88 -8.41 22.57
C ALA A 192 10.75 -8.26 21.04
N VAL A 193 9.72 -7.50 20.64
CA VAL A 193 9.51 -7.05 19.27
C VAL A 193 9.32 -5.55 19.28
N VAL A 194 9.89 -4.86 18.31
CA VAL A 194 9.70 -3.40 18.10
C VAL A 194 9.05 -3.20 16.73
N TYR A 195 7.90 -2.53 16.73
CA TYR A 195 7.27 -2.02 15.51
C TYR A 195 7.73 -0.59 15.30
N SER A 196 8.36 -0.31 14.16
CA SER A 196 8.79 1.06 13.84
C SER A 196 7.61 1.98 13.60
N HIS A 197 6.61 1.48 12.87
CA HIS A 197 5.46 2.27 12.45
C HIS A 197 4.26 1.38 12.04
N SER A 198 3.19 2.03 11.62
CA SER A 198 1.86 1.43 11.46
C SER A 198 1.60 0.75 10.11
N HIS A 199 2.60 0.52 9.26
CA HIS A 199 2.43 -0.22 8.01
C HIS A 199 2.63 -1.72 8.19
N ALA A 200 1.88 -2.50 7.40
CA ALA A 200 1.77 -3.95 7.61
C ALA A 200 3.09 -4.73 7.38
N ASP A 201 3.98 -4.23 6.56
CA ASP A 201 5.29 -4.85 6.29
C ASP A 201 6.31 -4.72 7.45
N HIS A 202 5.91 -4.02 8.53
CA HIS A 202 6.71 -3.84 9.74
C HIS A 202 6.14 -4.54 10.97
N PHE A 203 4.91 -5.05 10.91
CA PHE A 203 4.30 -5.78 12.03
C PHE A 203 3.58 -7.06 11.62
N GLY A 204 3.22 -7.20 10.35
CA GLY A 204 2.30 -8.24 9.87
C GLY A 204 2.75 -9.67 10.12
N GLY A 205 4.05 -9.91 10.17
CA GLY A 205 4.64 -11.22 10.41
C GLY A 205 4.85 -11.58 11.90
N VAL A 206 4.41 -10.75 12.83
CA VAL A 206 4.68 -10.91 14.28
C VAL A 206 4.32 -12.29 14.82
N ARG A 207 3.25 -12.91 14.33
CA ARG A 207 2.85 -14.28 14.71
C ARG A 207 3.82 -15.37 14.25
N GLY A 208 4.76 -15.04 13.38
CA GLY A 208 5.85 -15.92 12.97
C GLY A 208 7.03 -15.92 13.93
N VAL A 209 7.11 -14.95 14.82
CA VAL A 209 8.27 -14.78 15.72
C VAL A 209 7.91 -14.86 17.21
N VAL A 210 6.63 -14.61 17.59
CA VAL A 210 6.20 -14.71 18.99
C VAL A 210 4.81 -15.33 19.11
N ASP A 211 4.53 -15.93 20.29
CA ASP A 211 3.21 -16.39 20.70
C ASP A 211 2.48 -15.26 21.43
N GLU A 212 1.19 -15.05 21.11
CA GLU A 212 0.38 -14.02 21.72
C GLU A 212 0.21 -14.23 23.24
N ASN A 213 0.21 -15.49 23.73
CA ASN A 213 0.10 -15.78 25.17
C ASN A 213 1.36 -15.32 25.93
N ASP A 214 2.54 -15.41 25.31
CA ASP A 214 3.78 -14.90 25.90
C ASP A 214 3.75 -13.36 25.99
N VAL A 215 3.11 -12.69 25.04
CA VAL A 215 2.91 -11.22 25.08
C VAL A 215 1.90 -10.85 26.17
N ARG A 216 0.76 -11.54 26.24
CA ARG A 216 -0.27 -11.30 27.26
C ARG A 216 0.21 -11.54 28.68
N SER A 217 1.06 -12.52 28.88
CA SER A 217 1.66 -12.82 30.18
C SER A 217 2.78 -11.83 30.57
N GLY A 218 3.19 -10.95 29.66
CA GLY A 218 4.29 -10.01 29.85
C GLY A 218 5.68 -10.62 29.73
N LYS A 219 5.79 -11.89 29.35
CA LYS A 219 7.05 -12.58 29.07
C LYS A 219 7.77 -11.99 27.86
N VAL A 220 7.01 -11.61 26.83
CA VAL A 220 7.50 -10.92 25.64
C VAL A 220 6.94 -9.51 25.60
N LYS A 221 7.79 -8.53 25.30
CA LYS A 221 7.39 -7.13 25.13
C LYS A 221 7.23 -6.82 23.66
N ILE A 222 6.13 -6.17 23.31
CA ILE A 222 5.96 -5.54 21.99
C ILE A 222 5.91 -4.03 22.19
N ILE A 223 6.86 -3.34 21.60
CA ILE A 223 7.06 -1.89 21.73
C ILE A 223 6.64 -1.23 20.43
N ALA A 224 5.85 -0.16 20.53
CA ALA A 224 5.41 0.62 19.37
C ALA A 224 5.33 2.12 19.71
N PRO A 225 5.34 3.02 18.70
CA PRO A 225 5.12 4.44 18.91
C PRO A 225 3.69 4.73 19.34
N GLU A 226 3.48 5.92 19.92
CA GLU A 226 2.15 6.43 20.26
C GLU A 226 1.23 6.42 19.03
N ASP A 227 -0.05 6.16 19.24
CA ASP A 227 -1.10 6.05 18.21
C ASP A 227 -0.92 4.94 17.16
N PHE A 228 0.07 4.06 17.34
CA PHE A 228 0.32 2.93 16.43
C PHE A 228 -0.96 2.14 16.12
N MET A 229 -1.70 1.69 17.15
CA MET A 229 -2.88 0.84 16.96
C MET A 229 -3.98 1.53 16.16
N HIS A 230 -4.23 2.81 16.45
CA HIS A 230 -5.23 3.58 15.72
C HIS A 230 -4.89 3.65 14.23
N HIS A 231 -3.67 4.03 13.89
CA HIS A 231 -3.25 4.20 12.50
C HIS A 231 -3.11 2.88 11.75
N ALA A 232 -2.58 1.83 12.40
CA ALA A 232 -2.47 0.50 11.78
C ALA A 232 -3.84 -0.06 11.36
N VAL A 233 -4.88 0.23 12.14
CA VAL A 233 -6.23 -0.27 11.89
C VAL A 233 -7.01 0.67 10.96
N ALA A 234 -7.09 1.97 11.27
CA ALA A 234 -7.94 2.93 10.56
C ALA A 234 -7.55 3.10 9.09
N GLU A 235 -6.27 3.14 8.76
CA GLU A 235 -5.78 3.31 7.39
C GLU A 235 -6.29 2.21 6.46
N ASN A 236 -6.38 0.98 6.94
CA ASN A 236 -6.76 -0.17 6.13
C ASN A 236 -8.29 -0.41 6.04
N ILE A 237 -9.10 0.38 6.74
CA ILE A 237 -10.55 0.14 6.84
C ILE A 237 -11.36 1.15 6.04
N TYR A 238 -11.25 2.45 6.32
CA TYR A 238 -12.17 3.46 5.77
C TYR A 238 -12.20 3.49 4.24
N ALA A 239 -11.05 3.59 3.60
CA ALA A 239 -10.89 3.54 2.15
C ALA A 239 -10.23 2.24 1.66
N GLY A 240 -10.24 1.19 2.49
CA GLY A 240 -9.47 -0.03 2.27
C GLY A 240 -9.74 -0.72 0.93
N ASN A 241 -10.99 -0.73 0.47
CA ASN A 241 -11.35 -1.30 -0.83
C ASN A 241 -10.70 -0.51 -1.99
N ALA A 242 -10.79 0.82 -1.94
CA ALA A 242 -10.16 1.68 -2.96
C ALA A 242 -8.63 1.57 -2.92
N MET A 243 -8.04 1.57 -1.71
CA MET A 243 -6.59 1.41 -1.54
C MET A 243 -6.10 0.06 -2.04
N SER A 244 -6.81 -1.03 -1.76
CA SER A 244 -6.46 -2.38 -2.23
C SER A 244 -6.50 -2.47 -3.75
N ARG A 245 -7.48 -1.85 -4.41
CA ARG A 245 -7.56 -1.81 -5.88
C ARG A 245 -6.43 -0.99 -6.49
N ARG A 246 -6.10 0.17 -5.91
CA ARG A 246 -5.01 1.05 -6.36
C ARG A 246 -3.63 0.44 -6.09
N LEU A 247 -3.52 -0.44 -5.08
CA LEU A 247 -2.32 -1.21 -4.80
C LEU A 247 -1.90 -2.08 -6.01
N PHE A 248 -2.86 -2.63 -6.76
CA PHE A 248 -2.58 -3.43 -7.96
C PHE A 248 -1.79 -2.64 -9.00
N TYR A 249 -2.02 -1.34 -9.08
CA TYR A 249 -1.28 -0.42 -9.94
C TYR A 249 0.08 -0.06 -9.34
N GLN A 250 0.11 0.47 -8.14
CA GLN A 250 1.35 0.95 -7.53
C GLN A 250 2.39 -0.15 -7.34
N TYR A 251 1.99 -1.30 -6.83
CA TYR A 251 2.90 -2.41 -6.55
C TYR A 251 3.01 -3.40 -7.70
N GLY A 252 2.16 -3.28 -8.71
CA GLY A 252 2.18 -4.20 -9.84
C GLY A 252 2.05 -5.67 -9.42
N VAL A 253 1.25 -5.94 -8.37
CA VAL A 253 1.19 -7.26 -7.72
C VAL A 253 0.73 -8.39 -8.65
N LEU A 254 0.02 -8.04 -9.71
CA LEU A 254 -0.46 -8.97 -10.73
C LEU A 254 0.37 -8.92 -12.02
N LEU A 255 1.40 -8.06 -12.08
CA LEU A 255 2.38 -8.06 -13.16
C LEU A 255 3.37 -9.20 -12.97
N LYS A 256 3.72 -9.86 -14.05
CA LYS A 256 4.76 -10.86 -14.03
C LYS A 256 6.14 -10.23 -13.76
N ALA A 257 6.97 -10.91 -12.98
CA ALA A 257 8.38 -10.58 -12.85
C ALA A 257 9.11 -10.85 -14.18
N SER A 258 9.48 -9.79 -14.88
CA SER A 258 10.19 -9.83 -16.17
C SER A 258 10.71 -8.43 -16.52
N PRO A 259 11.61 -8.30 -17.50
CA PRO A 259 12.05 -6.98 -17.99
C PRO A 259 10.91 -6.09 -18.50
N PHE A 260 9.78 -6.67 -18.90
CA PHE A 260 8.61 -5.96 -19.43
C PHE A 260 7.49 -5.80 -18.37
N GLY A 261 7.67 -6.35 -17.19
CA GLY A 261 6.69 -6.33 -16.10
C GLY A 261 7.25 -5.79 -14.81
N HIS A 262 7.03 -6.54 -13.72
CA HIS A 262 7.49 -6.17 -12.39
C HIS A 262 8.99 -6.46 -12.24
N VAL A 263 9.74 -5.47 -11.75
CA VAL A 263 11.19 -5.62 -11.54
C VAL A 263 11.60 -5.34 -10.09
N ASP A 264 10.93 -4.40 -9.40
CA ASP A 264 11.30 -3.95 -8.06
C ASP A 264 10.22 -3.06 -7.44
N GLN A 265 10.34 -2.80 -6.12
CA GLN A 265 9.63 -1.74 -5.40
C GLN A 265 10.59 -0.67 -4.82
N SER A 266 11.84 -0.69 -5.18
CA SER A 266 12.95 0.14 -4.71
C SER A 266 13.36 -0.06 -3.25
N ILE A 267 12.42 -0.21 -2.35
CA ILE A 267 12.63 -0.52 -0.91
C ILE A 267 12.69 -2.03 -0.66
N GLY A 268 12.57 -2.83 -1.67
CA GLY A 268 12.57 -4.29 -1.71
C GLY A 268 11.96 -4.78 -3.00
N LYS A 269 11.72 -6.09 -3.14
CA LYS A 269 11.18 -6.66 -4.38
C LYS A 269 9.68 -6.50 -4.51
N ASN A 270 8.92 -6.96 -3.53
CA ASN A 270 7.47 -6.89 -3.49
C ASN A 270 6.97 -7.25 -2.09
N VAL A 271 5.67 -7.18 -1.87
CA VAL A 271 5.01 -7.59 -0.63
C VAL A 271 4.75 -9.09 -0.66
N ALA A 272 5.07 -9.80 0.43
CA ALA A 272 4.77 -11.22 0.55
C ALA A 272 3.25 -11.48 0.59
N ALA A 273 2.82 -12.56 -0.08
CA ALA A 273 1.41 -12.99 -0.15
C ALA A 273 1.10 -14.08 0.89
N GLY A 274 1.55 -13.88 2.14
CA GLY A 274 1.28 -14.79 3.26
C GLY A 274 0.21 -14.25 4.21
N ASN A 275 0.17 -14.82 5.41
CA ASN A 275 -0.76 -14.43 6.47
C ASN A 275 -0.26 -13.19 7.21
N THR A 276 -0.96 -12.08 7.09
CA THR A 276 -0.71 -10.85 7.85
C THR A 276 -1.48 -10.88 9.16
N GLY A 277 -0.76 -10.70 10.27
CA GLY A 277 -1.31 -10.66 11.62
C GLY A 277 -1.02 -9.35 12.34
N LEU A 278 -1.53 -9.24 13.56
CA LEU A 278 -1.23 -8.14 14.48
C LEU A 278 -1.40 -8.63 15.91
N ILE A 279 -0.38 -8.43 16.72
CA ILE A 279 -0.48 -8.56 18.18
C ILE A 279 -0.33 -7.15 18.75
N PRO A 280 -1.32 -6.65 19.52
CA PRO A 280 -1.26 -5.31 20.08
C PRO A 280 -0.01 -5.11 20.95
N PRO A 281 0.67 -3.96 20.84
CA PRO A 281 1.82 -3.66 21.68
C PRO A 281 1.39 -3.54 23.16
N ASN A 282 2.25 -4.00 24.06
CA ASN A 282 2.08 -3.86 25.50
C ASN A 282 3.02 -2.80 26.12
N VAL A 283 3.87 -2.18 25.29
CA VAL A 283 4.71 -1.03 25.65
C VAL A 283 4.59 0.05 24.58
N ILE A 284 4.19 1.25 24.99
CA ILE A 284 4.02 2.39 24.06
C ILE A 284 5.04 3.47 24.39
N ILE A 285 5.79 3.90 23.38
CA ILE A 285 6.70 5.04 23.45
C ILE A 285 5.89 6.32 23.25
N LYS A 286 5.73 7.11 24.31
CA LYS A 286 4.86 8.31 24.33
C LYS A 286 5.62 9.62 24.25
N LYS A 287 6.85 9.65 24.76
CA LYS A 287 7.64 10.89 24.77
C LYS A 287 8.32 11.09 23.42
N PRO A 288 8.63 12.32 23.04
CA PRO A 288 9.45 12.58 21.85
C PRO A 288 10.75 11.80 21.85
N ILE A 289 11.42 11.70 23.01
CA ILE A 289 12.60 10.85 23.27
C ILE A 289 12.33 10.02 24.51
N GLU A 290 12.51 8.72 24.41
CA GLU A 290 12.30 7.80 25.53
C GLU A 290 13.35 6.67 25.53
N GLU A 291 13.84 6.32 26.72
CA GLU A 291 14.83 5.26 26.88
C GLU A 291 14.23 4.03 27.51
N LEU A 292 14.59 2.85 26.97
CA LEU A 292 14.30 1.55 27.59
C LEU A 292 15.55 0.68 27.57
N THR A 293 15.67 -0.18 28.57
CA THR A 293 16.65 -1.28 28.57
C THR A 293 15.90 -2.59 28.62
N ILE A 294 16.10 -3.44 27.63
CA ILE A 294 15.48 -4.76 27.51
C ILE A 294 16.54 -5.80 27.28
N ASP A 295 16.54 -6.84 28.09
CA ASP A 295 17.50 -7.96 28.00
C ASP A 295 18.95 -7.48 27.89
N GLY A 296 19.32 -6.43 28.66
CA GLY A 296 20.65 -5.83 28.69
C GLY A 296 20.97 -4.86 27.55
N VAL A 297 20.05 -4.66 26.60
CA VAL A 297 20.25 -3.72 25.48
C VAL A 297 19.56 -2.39 25.81
N LYS A 298 20.37 -1.33 25.88
CA LYS A 298 19.85 0.05 26.01
C LYS A 298 19.41 0.56 24.64
N MET A 299 18.21 1.11 24.57
CA MET A 299 17.60 1.70 23.39
C MET A 299 17.08 3.10 23.69
N VAL A 300 17.35 4.04 22.80
CA VAL A 300 16.83 5.41 22.84
C VAL A 300 15.91 5.58 21.65
N PHE A 301 14.61 5.74 21.90
CA PHE A 301 13.59 5.91 20.88
C PHE A 301 13.34 7.40 20.61
N GLN A 302 13.21 7.75 19.33
CA GLN A 302 12.78 9.07 18.88
C GLN A 302 11.44 8.90 18.15
N ASN A 303 10.34 9.42 18.70
CA ASN A 303 9.08 9.51 17.99
C ASN A 303 9.18 10.54 16.85
N THR A 304 8.71 10.13 15.66
CA THR A 304 8.76 10.93 14.42
C THR A 304 7.41 10.94 13.72
N PRO A 305 6.33 11.39 14.37
CA PRO A 305 4.99 11.34 13.80
C PRO A 305 4.88 12.17 12.52
N ASN A 306 4.00 11.75 11.60
CA ASN A 306 3.74 12.38 10.30
C ASN A 306 4.93 12.39 9.32
N THR A 307 5.88 11.49 9.50
CA THR A 307 6.96 11.23 8.53
C THR A 307 6.50 10.20 7.51
N GLU A 308 7.14 9.02 7.43
CA GLU A 308 6.71 7.95 6.52
C GLU A 308 5.31 7.42 6.90
N ALA A 309 5.03 7.34 8.20
CA ALA A 309 3.70 7.04 8.73
C ALA A 309 3.24 8.10 9.75
N PRO A 310 1.93 8.16 10.05
CA PRO A 310 1.42 9.05 11.10
C PRO A 310 2.01 8.73 12.48
N ALA A 311 2.28 7.45 12.77
CA ALA A 311 2.96 6.96 13.96
C ALA A 311 4.21 6.20 13.55
N GLU A 312 5.38 6.75 13.85
CA GLU A 312 6.69 6.16 13.52
C GLU A 312 7.74 6.55 14.57
N MET A 313 8.79 5.73 14.71
CA MET A 313 9.91 6.01 15.60
C MET A 313 11.22 5.43 15.10
N ASN A 314 12.31 6.18 15.31
CA ASN A 314 13.69 5.73 15.16
C ASN A 314 14.21 5.13 16.47
N THR A 315 15.31 4.38 16.42
CA THR A 315 15.96 3.79 17.60
C THR A 315 17.49 3.93 17.53
N TYR A 316 18.09 4.45 18.60
CA TYR A 316 19.54 4.49 18.75
C TYR A 316 20.01 3.51 19.84
N PHE A 317 21.10 2.80 19.55
CA PHE A 317 21.75 1.84 20.45
C PHE A 317 23.09 2.44 20.97
N PRO A 318 23.12 3.14 22.11
CA PRO A 318 24.32 3.84 22.57
C PRO A 318 25.53 2.92 22.79
N GLN A 319 25.30 1.72 23.33
CA GLN A 319 26.36 0.73 23.60
C GLN A 319 27.06 0.23 22.32
N LYS A 320 26.40 0.38 21.18
CA LYS A 320 26.86 -0.11 19.87
C LYS A 320 27.12 1.01 18.87
N LYS A 321 26.84 2.25 19.24
CA LYS A 321 26.89 3.42 18.33
C LYS A 321 26.17 3.13 17.00
N ALA A 322 25.02 2.48 17.09
CA ALA A 322 24.22 2.07 15.95
C ALA A 322 22.89 2.84 15.93
N PHE A 323 22.56 3.41 14.79
CA PHE A 323 21.30 4.12 14.57
C PHE A 323 20.42 3.34 13.62
N TRP A 324 19.26 2.90 14.12
CA TRP A 324 18.20 2.30 13.30
C TRP A 324 17.20 3.36 12.90
N ALA A 325 17.18 3.65 11.62
CA ALA A 325 16.43 4.78 11.05
C ALA A 325 14.99 4.43 10.64
N ALA A 326 14.46 3.28 11.06
CA ALA A 326 13.12 2.81 10.69
C ALA A 326 12.92 2.86 9.16
N GLU A 327 11.92 3.57 8.65
CA GLU A 327 11.76 3.87 7.24
C GLU A 327 12.01 5.35 6.91
N ASN A 328 12.39 6.15 7.91
CA ASN A 328 12.69 7.57 7.75
C ASN A 328 13.91 7.85 6.86
N ILE A 329 14.92 6.97 6.90
CA ILE A 329 16.13 7.08 6.08
C ILE A 329 16.44 5.72 5.46
N THR A 330 16.19 5.59 4.17
CA THR A 330 16.42 4.37 3.39
C THR A 330 17.38 4.64 2.23
N GLY A 331 17.40 3.81 1.20
CA GLY A 331 18.24 4.00 0.01
C GLY A 331 17.58 4.83 -1.11
N THR A 332 16.54 5.60 -0.81
CA THR A 332 15.73 6.33 -1.79
C THR A 332 14.99 7.49 -1.13
N ILE A 333 14.56 8.49 -1.92
CA ILE A 333 13.47 9.33 -1.45
C ILE A 333 12.19 8.52 -1.38
N HIS A 334 11.41 8.73 -0.34
CA HIS A 334 10.11 8.11 -0.18
C HIS A 334 9.00 8.93 -0.84
N ASN A 335 7.87 8.30 -1.16
CA ASN A 335 6.70 9.04 -1.62
C ASN A 335 6.10 9.89 -0.47
N ILE A 336 5.77 11.15 -0.78
CA ILE A 336 5.04 12.05 0.13
C ILE A 336 3.54 11.75 0.07
N TYR A 337 3.06 11.32 -1.09
CA TYR A 337 1.75 10.73 -1.28
C TYR A 337 1.89 9.37 -1.95
N THR A 338 1.45 8.32 -1.29
CA THR A 338 1.47 6.97 -1.89
C THR A 338 0.30 6.79 -2.85
N LEU A 339 0.56 6.25 -4.06
CA LEU A 339 -0.45 6.11 -5.11
C LEU A 339 -1.62 5.19 -4.72
N ARG A 340 -1.40 4.21 -3.84
CA ARG A 340 -2.48 3.38 -3.29
C ARG A 340 -3.49 4.18 -2.48
N GLY A 341 -3.05 5.26 -1.87
CA GLY A 341 -3.81 6.12 -0.98
C GLY A 341 -3.34 6.02 0.47
N ALA A 342 -3.14 7.17 1.08
CA ALA A 342 -2.89 7.39 2.51
C ALA A 342 -3.02 8.90 2.78
N LEU A 343 -2.92 9.29 4.04
CA LEU A 343 -2.75 10.71 4.37
C LEU A 343 -1.46 11.24 3.75
N VAL A 344 -1.52 12.46 3.21
CA VAL A 344 -0.34 13.11 2.61
C VAL A 344 0.68 13.40 3.72
N ARG A 345 1.90 12.92 3.54
CA ARG A 345 3.02 13.01 4.49
C ARG A 345 3.59 14.43 4.56
N ASP A 346 4.32 14.72 5.62
CA ASP A 346 4.91 16.03 5.88
C ASP A 346 6.41 16.02 5.57
N ALA A 347 6.79 16.48 4.38
CA ALA A 347 8.19 16.54 3.97
C ALA A 347 9.04 17.48 4.86
N LEU A 348 8.44 18.54 5.38
CA LEU A 348 9.15 19.47 6.28
C LEU A 348 9.40 18.82 7.65
N ALA A 349 8.38 18.21 8.25
CA ALA A 349 8.52 17.49 9.51
C ALA A 349 9.55 16.34 9.36
N TRP A 350 9.49 15.61 8.25
CA TRP A 350 10.44 14.55 7.94
C TRP A 350 11.88 15.04 7.93
N SER A 351 12.15 16.14 7.21
CA SER A 351 13.47 16.79 7.21
C SER A 351 13.93 17.19 8.61
N LYS A 352 13.02 17.76 9.43
CA LYS A 352 13.35 18.20 10.80
C LYS A 352 13.68 17.01 11.71
N TYR A 353 12.91 15.92 11.66
CA TYR A 353 13.20 14.74 12.48
C TYR A 353 14.52 14.06 12.08
N ILE A 354 14.86 14.03 10.80
CA ILE A 354 16.18 13.55 10.35
C ILE A 354 17.27 14.46 10.90
N ASN A 355 17.05 15.78 10.87
CA ASN A 355 18.02 16.73 11.41
C ASN A 355 18.20 16.58 12.93
N ASP A 356 17.12 16.40 13.67
CA ASP A 356 17.17 16.13 15.10
C ASP A 356 17.97 14.85 15.39
N ALA A 357 17.68 13.76 14.66
CA ALA A 357 18.42 12.50 14.78
C ALA A 357 19.92 12.65 14.43
N LEU A 358 20.23 13.44 13.41
CA LEU A 358 21.62 13.75 13.01
C LEU A 358 22.40 14.40 14.16
N TYR A 359 21.80 15.34 14.87
CA TYR A 359 22.47 16.05 15.97
C TYR A 359 22.40 15.31 17.30
N MET A 360 21.40 14.46 17.53
CA MET A 360 21.31 13.63 18.74
C MET A 360 22.15 12.34 18.67
N PHE A 361 22.17 11.68 17.52
CA PHE A 361 22.73 10.34 17.36
C PHE A 361 23.79 10.27 16.25
N GLY A 362 23.58 10.99 15.15
CA GLY A 362 24.42 10.90 13.96
C GLY A 362 25.86 11.36 14.18
N GLN A 363 26.13 12.22 15.20
CA GLN A 363 27.48 12.66 15.52
C GLN A 363 28.37 11.53 16.05
N GLU A 364 27.77 10.50 16.67
CA GLU A 364 28.49 9.40 17.30
C GLU A 364 28.23 8.04 16.62
N ALA A 365 27.19 7.97 15.76
CA ALA A 365 26.82 6.71 15.12
C ALA A 365 27.91 6.22 14.16
N GLU A 366 28.37 4.98 14.36
CA GLU A 366 29.33 4.30 13.51
C GLU A 366 28.66 3.46 12.42
N VAL A 367 27.37 3.18 12.58
CA VAL A 367 26.54 2.49 11.60
C VAL A 367 25.11 3.00 11.66
N MET A 368 24.51 3.14 10.48
CA MET A 368 23.07 3.37 10.30
C MET A 368 22.49 2.22 9.50
N PHE A 369 21.37 1.68 9.97
CA PHE A 369 20.61 0.64 9.28
C PHE A 369 19.12 0.92 9.39
N ALA A 370 18.31 0.28 8.56
CA ALA A 370 16.91 0.60 8.41
C ALA A 370 16.06 -0.64 8.11
N SER A 371 14.75 -0.45 8.10
CA SER A 371 13.80 -1.49 7.75
C SER A 371 13.80 -1.86 6.25
N HIS A 372 14.43 -1.04 5.43
CA HIS A 372 14.63 -1.26 4.00
C HIS A 372 16.08 -0.91 3.60
N SER A 373 16.48 -1.36 2.43
CA SER A 373 17.83 -1.14 1.89
C SER A 373 18.92 -1.83 2.70
N TRP A 374 20.14 -1.36 2.67
CA TRP A 374 21.33 -1.92 3.32
C TRP A 374 21.96 -0.88 4.26
N PRO A 375 22.72 -1.33 5.26
CA PRO A 375 23.33 -0.41 6.21
C PRO A 375 24.40 0.50 5.59
N ARG A 376 24.73 1.57 6.31
CA ARG A 376 25.83 2.51 6.04
C ARG A 376 26.81 2.47 7.18
N TRP A 377 28.08 2.26 6.92
CA TRP A 377 29.13 2.13 7.91
C TRP A 377 30.14 3.28 7.86
N GLY A 378 30.64 3.66 9.03
CA GLY A 378 31.52 4.79 9.25
C GLY A 378 30.75 6.08 9.49
N ASN A 379 31.18 6.84 10.52
CA ASN A 379 30.48 8.04 10.93
C ASN A 379 30.34 9.08 9.81
N ASP A 380 31.38 9.28 8.99
CA ASP A 380 31.32 10.21 7.85
C ASP A 380 30.23 9.79 6.85
N ARG A 381 30.14 8.50 6.55
CA ARG A 381 29.12 7.96 5.63
C ARG A 381 27.71 8.06 6.21
N VAL A 382 27.55 7.78 7.51
CA VAL A 382 26.27 7.94 8.21
C VAL A 382 25.82 9.39 8.13
N GLN A 383 26.68 10.34 8.46
CA GLN A 383 26.37 11.75 8.42
C GLN A 383 26.10 12.27 6.99
N GLU A 384 26.87 11.77 6.01
CA GLU A 384 26.65 12.08 4.58
C GLU A 384 25.21 11.73 4.15
N VAL A 385 24.80 10.49 4.41
CA VAL A 385 23.46 10.00 4.00
C VAL A 385 22.35 10.69 4.77
N MET A 386 22.52 10.88 6.09
CA MET A 386 21.55 11.61 6.90
C MET A 386 21.35 13.05 6.42
N ARG A 387 22.45 13.78 6.15
CA ARG A 387 22.37 15.14 5.59
C ARG A 387 21.73 15.16 4.21
N GLY A 388 22.11 14.24 3.32
CA GLY A 388 21.56 14.17 1.98
C GLY A 388 20.06 13.94 1.97
N GLN A 389 19.58 13.01 2.78
CA GLN A 389 18.14 12.72 2.90
C GLN A 389 17.39 13.89 3.56
N ARG A 390 17.92 14.46 4.64
CA ARG A 390 17.37 15.68 5.25
C ARG A 390 17.21 16.80 4.24
N ASP A 391 18.27 17.08 3.50
CA ASP A 391 18.31 18.22 2.55
C ASP A 391 17.37 17.99 1.38
N MET A 392 17.20 16.74 0.95
CA MET A 392 16.30 16.36 -0.11
C MET A 392 14.82 16.63 0.25
N TYR A 393 14.38 16.24 1.46
CA TYR A 393 13.02 16.53 1.92
C TYR A 393 12.82 18.04 2.17
N ALA A 394 13.81 18.72 2.73
CA ALA A 394 13.77 20.16 2.93
C ALA A 394 13.69 20.92 1.59
N HIS A 395 14.53 20.56 0.62
CA HIS A 395 14.51 21.15 -0.71
C HIS A 395 13.17 20.94 -1.40
N LEU A 396 12.64 19.69 -1.37
CA LEU A 396 11.34 19.36 -1.95
C LEU A 396 10.24 20.26 -1.38
N ASN A 397 10.12 20.32 -0.05
CA ASN A 397 9.13 21.17 0.60
C ASN A 397 9.30 22.66 0.25
N ASN A 398 10.51 23.16 0.43
CA ASN A 398 10.77 24.60 0.34
C ASN A 398 10.67 25.11 -1.10
N GLN A 399 11.19 24.39 -2.08
CA GLN A 399 11.14 24.80 -3.48
C GLN A 399 9.75 24.67 -4.09
N VAL A 400 8.99 23.64 -3.70
CA VAL A 400 7.59 23.55 -4.12
C VAL A 400 6.78 24.72 -3.59
N LEU A 401 6.93 25.07 -2.31
CA LEU A 401 6.24 26.23 -1.73
C LEU A 401 6.73 27.56 -2.32
N HIS A 402 8.03 27.69 -2.60
CA HIS A 402 8.59 28.85 -3.28
C HIS A 402 7.92 29.07 -4.65
N LEU A 403 7.82 28.00 -5.46
CA LEU A 403 7.17 28.06 -6.77
C LEU A 403 5.67 28.30 -6.67
N ALA A 404 5.00 27.65 -5.72
CA ALA A 404 3.56 27.86 -5.48
C ALA A 404 3.25 29.31 -5.08
N ASN A 405 4.11 29.93 -4.25
CA ASN A 405 3.99 31.36 -3.90
C ASN A 405 4.27 32.31 -5.08
N GLN A 406 4.82 31.80 -6.19
CA GLN A 406 4.97 32.51 -7.47
C GLN A 406 3.84 32.22 -8.45
N GLY A 407 2.83 31.43 -8.04
CA GLY A 407 1.66 31.13 -8.84
C GLY A 407 1.76 29.83 -9.67
N VAL A 408 2.78 29.00 -9.45
CA VAL A 408 2.86 27.68 -10.09
C VAL A 408 1.82 26.76 -9.46
N THR A 409 0.91 26.22 -10.28
CA THR A 409 -0.19 25.40 -9.83
C THR A 409 0.20 23.93 -9.66
N ILE A 410 -0.66 23.15 -9.00
CA ILE A 410 -0.50 21.70 -8.86
C ILE A 410 -0.42 20.98 -10.21
N ASN A 411 -1.04 21.52 -11.27
CA ASN A 411 -1.03 20.93 -12.60
C ASN A 411 0.26 21.22 -13.39
N GLU A 412 1.04 22.22 -12.96
CA GLU A 412 2.29 22.63 -13.60
C GLU A 412 3.53 22.20 -12.82
N MET A 413 3.41 22.01 -11.51
CA MET A 413 4.53 21.82 -10.58
C MET A 413 5.50 20.72 -11.02
N HIS A 414 5.00 19.59 -11.47
CA HIS A 414 5.82 18.45 -11.91
C HIS A 414 6.67 18.73 -13.18
N ASN A 415 6.34 19.77 -13.93
CA ASN A 415 7.15 20.21 -15.11
C ASN A 415 8.17 21.30 -14.74
N VAL A 416 7.95 22.01 -13.64
CA VAL A 416 8.75 23.18 -13.23
C VAL A 416 9.75 22.86 -12.12
N TYR A 417 9.36 22.00 -11.17
CA TYR A 417 10.23 21.59 -10.07
C TYR A 417 11.47 20.85 -10.60
N LYS A 418 12.63 21.24 -10.11
CA LYS A 418 13.91 20.63 -10.51
C LYS A 418 14.68 20.15 -9.29
N VAL A 419 15.15 18.92 -9.36
CA VAL A 419 16.08 18.35 -8.40
C VAL A 419 17.47 18.92 -8.63
N PRO A 420 18.18 19.44 -7.61
CA PRO A 420 19.56 19.91 -7.77
C PRO A 420 20.48 18.79 -8.26
N GLN A 421 21.48 19.15 -9.07
CA GLN A 421 22.44 18.20 -9.59
C GLN A 421 23.17 17.43 -8.48
N SER A 422 23.55 18.11 -7.41
CA SER A 422 24.19 17.51 -6.23
C SER A 422 23.37 16.40 -5.59
N GLN A 423 22.05 16.45 -5.67
CA GLN A 423 21.15 15.39 -5.20
C GLN A 423 20.98 14.29 -6.25
N GLN A 424 20.92 14.65 -7.53
CA GLN A 424 20.81 13.67 -8.63
C GLN A 424 22.03 12.73 -8.71
N GLU A 425 23.18 13.17 -8.25
CA GLU A 425 24.42 12.39 -8.21
C GLU A 425 24.47 11.41 -7.02
N GLN A 426 23.55 11.54 -6.06
CA GLN A 426 23.49 10.67 -4.87
C GLN A 426 22.45 9.56 -5.05
N TRP A 427 22.88 8.30 -5.02
CA TRP A 427 21.98 7.17 -5.23
C TRP A 427 20.88 7.09 -4.16
N TYR A 428 21.18 7.38 -2.89
CA TYR A 428 20.22 7.42 -1.79
C TYR A 428 19.20 8.55 -1.86
N ALA A 429 19.38 9.51 -2.77
CA ALA A 429 18.49 10.66 -2.97
C ALA A 429 17.66 10.55 -4.25
N ARG A 430 17.66 9.42 -4.93
CA ARG A 430 16.92 9.24 -6.19
C ARG A 430 15.46 8.89 -5.95
N GLY A 431 14.64 9.22 -6.94
CA GLY A 431 13.19 9.08 -6.90
C GLY A 431 12.68 7.67 -7.18
N TYR A 432 13.24 6.67 -6.51
CA TYR A 432 12.80 5.28 -6.71
C TYR A 432 11.43 5.01 -6.08
N HIS A 433 11.30 5.15 -4.76
CA HIS A 433 10.03 4.89 -4.07
C HIS A 433 9.11 6.12 -4.06
N GLY A 434 9.62 7.28 -4.43
CA GLY A 434 8.87 8.51 -4.61
C GLY A 434 9.35 9.25 -5.84
N SER A 435 8.54 9.33 -6.90
CA SER A 435 8.82 10.16 -8.07
C SER A 435 8.82 11.63 -7.68
N PHE A 436 9.81 12.41 -8.11
CA PHE A 436 9.88 13.85 -7.84
C PHE A 436 8.73 14.62 -8.46
N GLU A 437 8.28 14.22 -9.65
CA GLU A 437 7.11 14.78 -10.31
C GLU A 437 5.84 14.60 -9.46
N HIS A 438 5.67 13.41 -8.91
CA HIS A 438 4.54 13.08 -8.06
C HIS A 438 4.66 13.74 -6.68
N ASN A 439 5.84 13.67 -6.05
CA ASN A 439 6.09 14.25 -4.74
C ASN A 439 5.93 15.77 -4.73
N SER A 440 6.33 16.47 -5.79
CA SER A 440 6.16 17.93 -5.89
C SER A 440 4.69 18.33 -5.90
N ARG A 441 3.83 17.56 -6.57
CA ARG A 441 2.38 17.75 -6.53
C ARG A 441 1.78 17.40 -5.15
N ALA A 442 2.35 16.39 -4.49
CA ALA A 442 1.90 15.98 -3.16
C ALA A 442 2.15 17.07 -2.10
N VAL A 443 3.27 17.78 -2.17
CA VAL A 443 3.54 18.90 -1.26
C VAL A 443 2.51 20.02 -1.46
N ILE A 444 2.19 20.39 -2.69
CA ILE A 444 1.09 21.35 -2.94
C ILE A 444 -0.22 20.84 -2.35
N ASN A 445 -0.57 19.58 -2.63
CA ASN A 445 -1.82 19.01 -2.14
C ASN A 445 -1.93 19.07 -0.61
N ARG A 446 -0.82 18.90 0.11
CA ARG A 446 -0.81 19.02 1.57
C ARG A 446 -1.17 20.42 2.06
N TYR A 447 -0.65 21.45 1.41
CA TYR A 447 -0.82 22.86 1.87
C TYR A 447 -2.03 23.55 1.25
N LEU A 448 -2.31 23.31 -0.02
CA LEU A 448 -3.31 24.05 -0.81
C LEU A 448 -4.47 23.18 -1.30
N GLY A 449 -4.38 21.83 -1.17
CA GLY A 449 -5.37 20.91 -1.70
C GLY A 449 -5.23 20.68 -3.21
N TYR A 450 -6.29 20.16 -3.84
CA TYR A 450 -6.30 19.75 -5.23
C TYR A 450 -6.60 20.88 -6.24
N TRP A 451 -7.18 21.98 -5.79
CA TRP A 451 -7.60 23.05 -6.69
C TRP A 451 -6.41 23.85 -7.21
N ASP A 452 -6.41 24.10 -8.52
CA ASP A 452 -5.33 24.82 -9.21
C ASP A 452 -5.52 26.34 -9.29
N GLY A 453 -6.57 26.89 -8.66
CA GLY A 453 -6.89 28.31 -8.67
C GLY A 453 -7.77 28.76 -9.87
N ASN A 454 -8.00 27.91 -10.86
CA ASN A 454 -8.86 28.22 -11.99
C ASN A 454 -10.32 27.87 -11.66
N PRO A 455 -11.28 28.81 -11.66
CA PRO A 455 -12.69 28.51 -11.39
C PRO A 455 -13.30 27.42 -12.29
N ALA A 456 -12.83 27.26 -13.53
CA ALA A 456 -13.32 26.23 -14.45
C ALA A 456 -13.04 24.80 -13.94
N THR A 457 -12.09 24.62 -13.02
CA THR A 457 -11.75 23.32 -12.42
C THR A 457 -12.44 23.08 -11.07
N LEU A 458 -13.29 23.98 -10.58
CA LEU A 458 -14.09 23.76 -9.37
C LEU A 458 -15.27 22.84 -9.64
N ILE A 459 -15.91 22.98 -10.81
CA ILE A 459 -17.06 22.16 -11.22
C ILE A 459 -16.79 21.61 -12.64
N PRO A 460 -15.77 20.76 -12.82
CA PRO A 460 -15.44 20.22 -14.13
C PRO A 460 -16.44 19.14 -14.53
N LEU A 461 -16.67 18.97 -15.81
CA LEU A 461 -17.31 17.76 -16.32
C LEU A 461 -16.47 16.54 -15.93
N SER A 462 -17.13 15.40 -15.67
CA SER A 462 -16.41 14.15 -15.46
C SER A 462 -15.60 13.78 -16.71
N PRO A 463 -14.53 12.97 -16.59
CA PRO A 463 -13.82 12.47 -17.76
C PRO A 463 -14.72 11.77 -18.79
N ARG A 464 -15.77 11.07 -18.33
CA ARG A 464 -16.74 10.39 -19.21
C ARG A 464 -17.65 11.36 -19.94
N ASP A 465 -18.02 12.47 -19.31
CA ASP A 465 -18.91 13.48 -19.91
C ASP A 465 -18.13 14.43 -20.83
N SER A 466 -16.90 14.78 -20.48
CA SER A 466 -16.06 15.68 -21.26
C SER A 466 -15.42 15.02 -22.48
N ALA A 467 -15.08 13.74 -22.41
CA ALA A 467 -14.35 13.06 -23.46
C ALA A 467 -15.07 13.03 -24.81
N PRO A 468 -16.40 12.77 -24.91
CA PRO A 468 -17.12 12.82 -26.17
C PRO A 468 -17.01 14.18 -26.86
N LEU A 469 -17.09 15.28 -26.11
CA LEU A 469 -16.93 16.64 -26.63
C LEU A 469 -15.51 16.83 -27.23
N TYR A 470 -14.47 16.40 -26.55
CA TYR A 470 -13.11 16.47 -27.08
C TYR A 470 -12.94 15.63 -28.35
N VAL A 471 -13.50 14.41 -28.37
CA VAL A 471 -13.42 13.50 -29.53
C VAL A 471 -14.11 14.11 -30.74
N ASP A 472 -15.28 14.71 -30.57
CA ASP A 472 -16.01 15.44 -31.66
C ASP A 472 -15.15 16.59 -32.17
N MET A 473 -14.67 17.47 -31.29
CA MET A 473 -13.84 18.62 -31.66
C MET A 473 -12.51 18.24 -32.33
N MET A 474 -11.94 17.08 -32.02
CA MET A 474 -10.74 16.54 -32.66
C MET A 474 -11.01 15.84 -33.99
N GLY A 475 -12.30 15.75 -34.41
CA GLY A 475 -12.71 15.19 -35.69
C GLY A 475 -12.90 13.68 -35.72
N GLY A 476 -13.19 13.09 -34.57
CA GLY A 476 -13.59 11.70 -34.42
C GLY A 476 -12.44 10.70 -34.21
N SER A 477 -12.84 9.45 -33.91
CA SER A 477 -11.93 8.37 -33.51
C SER A 477 -10.80 8.10 -34.51
N SER A 478 -11.09 8.00 -35.79
CA SER A 478 -10.10 7.70 -36.84
C SER A 478 -8.96 8.73 -36.89
N LYS A 479 -9.30 10.04 -36.75
CA LYS A 479 -8.29 11.11 -36.73
C LYS A 479 -7.45 11.07 -35.47
N ILE A 480 -8.06 10.77 -34.32
CA ILE A 480 -7.34 10.65 -33.04
C ILE A 480 -6.39 9.46 -33.07
N ILE A 481 -6.82 8.30 -33.56
CA ILE A 481 -5.97 7.10 -33.70
C ILE A 481 -4.80 7.38 -34.65
N ALA A 482 -5.07 7.97 -35.82
CA ALA A 482 -4.01 8.32 -36.77
C ALA A 482 -3.01 9.31 -36.17
N ARG A 483 -3.49 10.36 -35.49
CA ARG A 483 -2.62 11.33 -34.81
C ARG A 483 -1.86 10.73 -33.64
N GLY A 484 -2.51 9.88 -32.85
CA GLY A 484 -1.91 9.14 -31.74
C GLY A 484 -0.76 8.23 -32.19
N LYS A 485 -0.97 7.46 -33.27
CA LYS A 485 0.06 6.63 -33.89
C LYS A 485 1.22 7.47 -34.43
N LYS A 486 0.95 8.62 -35.03
CA LYS A 486 1.99 9.54 -35.48
C LYS A 486 2.83 10.07 -34.30
N LEU A 487 2.19 10.55 -33.25
CA LEU A 487 2.89 11.02 -32.05
C LEU A 487 3.68 9.91 -31.37
N PHE A 488 3.16 8.69 -31.32
CA PHE A 488 3.85 7.50 -30.83
C PHE A 488 5.14 7.25 -31.64
N ASN A 489 5.06 7.24 -32.95
CA ASN A 489 6.20 7.04 -33.85
C ASN A 489 7.23 8.18 -33.76
N GLU A 490 6.82 9.38 -33.35
CA GLU A 490 7.71 10.52 -33.08
C GLU A 490 8.31 10.47 -31.66
N GLY A 491 8.03 9.45 -30.83
CA GLY A 491 8.46 9.37 -29.44
C GLY A 491 7.76 10.35 -28.48
N LYS A 492 6.69 11.00 -28.92
CA LYS A 492 5.92 11.98 -28.15
C LYS A 492 4.80 11.32 -27.35
N TYR A 493 5.17 10.37 -26.46
CA TYR A 493 4.21 9.51 -25.78
C TYR A 493 3.25 10.28 -24.86
N ARG A 494 3.70 11.30 -24.14
CA ARG A 494 2.82 12.12 -23.28
C ARG A 494 1.78 12.89 -24.08
N HIS A 495 2.13 13.37 -25.29
CA HIS A 495 1.18 14.02 -26.20
C HIS A 495 0.19 13.00 -26.79
N ALA A 496 0.69 11.81 -27.14
CA ALA A 496 -0.17 10.73 -27.63
C ALA A 496 -1.17 10.29 -26.54
N GLN A 497 -0.70 10.10 -25.32
CA GLN A 497 -1.53 9.79 -24.15
C GLN A 497 -2.66 10.81 -23.97
N GLU A 498 -2.37 12.09 -24.07
CA GLU A 498 -3.33 13.16 -23.84
C GLU A 498 -4.58 13.05 -24.72
N ILE A 499 -4.39 12.77 -26.01
CA ILE A 499 -5.52 12.66 -26.96
C ILE A 499 -6.14 11.26 -27.00
N VAL A 500 -5.35 10.19 -26.93
CA VAL A 500 -5.87 8.82 -27.02
C VAL A 500 -6.64 8.43 -25.75
N ASN A 501 -6.22 8.94 -24.58
CA ASN A 501 -6.96 8.74 -23.34
C ASN A 501 -8.39 9.33 -23.41
N LYS A 502 -8.58 10.49 -24.07
CA LYS A 502 -9.93 11.05 -24.32
C LYS A 502 -10.77 10.09 -25.16
N LEU A 503 -10.19 9.49 -26.19
CA LEU A 503 -10.90 8.52 -27.04
C LEU A 503 -11.32 7.27 -26.25
N VAL A 504 -10.44 6.73 -25.40
CA VAL A 504 -10.74 5.55 -24.57
C VAL A 504 -11.87 5.86 -23.58
N PHE A 505 -11.91 7.06 -23.00
CA PHE A 505 -13.04 7.46 -22.13
C PHE A 505 -14.35 7.67 -22.88
N ALA A 506 -14.30 8.22 -24.12
CA ALA A 506 -15.49 8.42 -24.94
C ALA A 506 -16.01 7.12 -25.56
N GLN A 507 -15.12 6.19 -25.87
CA GLN A 507 -15.44 4.93 -26.56
C GLN A 507 -14.75 3.76 -25.82
N PRO A 508 -15.24 3.36 -24.64
CA PRO A 508 -14.60 2.34 -23.81
C PRO A 508 -14.56 0.93 -24.46
N ASP A 509 -15.43 0.69 -25.46
CA ASP A 509 -15.47 -0.56 -26.23
C ASP A 509 -14.53 -0.55 -27.45
N ASN A 510 -13.89 0.59 -27.75
CA ASN A 510 -12.97 0.71 -28.88
C ASN A 510 -11.61 0.05 -28.56
N GLN A 511 -11.47 -1.22 -28.95
CA GLN A 511 -10.26 -2.00 -28.62
C GLN A 511 -9.01 -1.44 -29.32
N GLU A 512 -9.12 -0.89 -30.53
CA GLU A 512 -7.97 -0.27 -31.21
C GLU A 512 -7.42 0.93 -30.42
N ALA A 513 -8.32 1.75 -29.87
CA ALA A 513 -7.95 2.88 -29.02
C ALA A 513 -7.31 2.41 -27.73
N LYS A 514 -7.85 1.36 -27.08
CA LYS A 514 -7.30 0.76 -25.87
C LYS A 514 -5.91 0.15 -26.10
N ASP A 515 -5.73 -0.57 -27.19
CA ASP A 515 -4.44 -1.18 -27.56
C ASP A 515 -3.39 -0.11 -27.83
N LEU A 516 -3.75 0.97 -28.53
CA LEU A 516 -2.86 2.10 -28.77
C LEU A 516 -2.48 2.81 -27.46
N LEU A 517 -3.44 3.05 -26.57
CA LEU A 517 -3.17 3.66 -25.27
C LEU A 517 -2.26 2.76 -24.41
N ALA A 518 -2.47 1.45 -24.47
CA ALA A 518 -1.61 0.48 -23.81
C ALA A 518 -0.18 0.50 -24.33
N ASP A 519 0.01 0.56 -25.67
CA ASP A 519 1.34 0.71 -26.28
C ASP A 519 2.04 2.00 -25.81
N ILE A 520 1.29 3.10 -25.70
CA ILE A 520 1.80 4.39 -25.21
C ILE A 520 2.20 4.27 -23.73
N PHE A 521 1.35 3.68 -22.90
CA PHE A 521 1.61 3.50 -21.47
C PHE A 521 2.83 2.63 -21.22
N GLU A 522 3.07 1.61 -22.01
CA GLU A 522 4.28 0.78 -21.88
C GLU A 522 5.55 1.59 -22.11
N GLN A 523 5.60 2.41 -23.16
CA GLN A 523 6.78 3.25 -23.45
C GLN A 523 7.03 4.26 -22.31
N ILE A 524 5.98 4.86 -21.77
CA ILE A 524 6.09 5.76 -20.61
C ILE A 524 6.58 4.99 -19.40
N GLY A 525 6.00 3.82 -19.12
CA GLY A 525 6.35 2.95 -18.00
C GLY A 525 7.80 2.47 -18.04
N TYR A 526 8.30 2.06 -19.22
CA TYR A 526 9.69 1.63 -19.39
C TYR A 526 10.71 2.73 -19.06
N GLN A 527 10.34 3.99 -19.23
CA GLN A 527 11.18 5.14 -18.98
C GLN A 527 11.14 5.66 -17.53
N GLN A 528 10.35 5.04 -16.66
CA GLN A 528 10.19 5.51 -15.29
C GLN A 528 11.27 4.96 -14.36
N GLU A 529 11.91 5.86 -13.61
CA GLU A 529 12.84 5.50 -12.53
C GLU A 529 12.10 4.92 -11.31
N SER A 530 10.91 5.47 -10.99
CA SER A 530 10.09 5.01 -9.89
C SER A 530 9.30 3.75 -10.25
N PRO A 531 9.49 2.62 -9.54
CA PRO A 531 8.68 1.42 -9.75
C PRO A 531 7.17 1.66 -9.57
N SER A 532 6.77 2.50 -8.62
CA SER A 532 5.35 2.80 -8.39
C SER A 532 4.69 3.42 -9.62
N VAL A 533 5.37 4.33 -10.29
CA VAL A 533 4.89 4.96 -11.53
C VAL A 533 4.96 3.96 -12.69
N ARG A 534 6.09 3.26 -12.86
CA ARG A 534 6.26 2.20 -13.86
C ARG A 534 5.15 1.17 -13.77
N ASN A 535 4.94 0.59 -12.60
CA ASN A 535 3.96 -0.47 -12.38
C ASN A 535 2.54 0.03 -12.67
N SER A 536 2.22 1.28 -12.33
CA SER A 536 0.91 1.87 -12.62
C SER A 536 0.63 1.94 -14.12
N PHE A 537 1.59 2.38 -14.92
CA PHE A 537 1.48 2.41 -16.38
C PHE A 537 1.37 1.00 -16.98
N LEU A 538 2.20 0.06 -16.53
CA LEU A 538 2.17 -1.31 -17.04
C LEU A 538 0.91 -2.07 -16.63
N ALA A 539 0.42 -1.90 -15.41
CA ALA A 539 -0.84 -2.49 -14.96
C ALA A 539 -2.04 -1.94 -15.77
N ALA A 540 -2.06 -0.63 -16.03
CA ALA A 540 -3.08 -0.02 -16.88
C ALA A 540 -3.02 -0.55 -18.32
N ALA A 541 -1.83 -0.68 -18.90
CA ALA A 541 -1.64 -1.26 -20.22
C ALA A 541 -2.14 -2.72 -20.29
N TYR A 542 -1.85 -3.50 -19.27
CA TYR A 542 -2.36 -4.87 -19.16
C TYR A 542 -3.89 -4.89 -19.16
N GLU A 543 -4.52 -4.10 -18.29
CA GLU A 543 -5.98 -4.09 -18.15
C GLU A 543 -6.69 -3.57 -19.42
N LEU A 544 -6.14 -2.59 -20.12
CA LEU A 544 -6.68 -2.09 -21.37
C LEU A 544 -6.75 -3.18 -22.47
N ARG A 545 -5.78 -4.10 -22.49
CA ARG A 545 -5.75 -5.21 -23.45
C ARG A 545 -6.56 -6.41 -23.01
N ASN A 546 -6.59 -6.72 -21.74
CA ASN A 546 -7.02 -8.03 -21.25
C ASN A 546 -8.16 -7.97 -20.23
N GLY A 547 -8.55 -6.79 -19.81
CA GLY A 547 -9.47 -6.61 -18.69
C GLY A 547 -8.79 -6.73 -17.32
N ILE A 548 -9.58 -6.56 -16.27
CA ILE A 548 -9.11 -6.60 -14.89
C ILE A 548 -8.69 -8.04 -14.55
N PRO A 549 -7.44 -8.28 -14.14
CA PRO A 549 -7.00 -9.62 -13.81
C PRO A 549 -7.69 -10.14 -12.55
N GLN A 550 -7.99 -11.44 -12.53
CA GLN A 550 -8.47 -12.15 -11.35
C GLN A 550 -7.26 -12.80 -10.66
N GLY A 551 -7.16 -12.69 -9.37
CA GLY A 551 -6.06 -13.30 -8.64
C GLY A 551 -6.00 -12.91 -7.17
N ALA A 552 -5.15 -13.63 -6.41
CA ALA A 552 -4.91 -13.31 -5.01
C ALA A 552 -4.06 -12.03 -4.91
N SER A 553 -4.51 -11.12 -4.08
CA SER A 553 -3.78 -9.91 -3.68
C SER A 553 -3.18 -10.11 -2.29
N PRO A 554 -2.05 -9.46 -1.97
CA PRO A 554 -1.60 -9.33 -0.61
C PRO A 554 -2.73 -8.77 0.26
N LYS A 555 -3.02 -9.46 1.37
CA LYS A 555 -4.05 -9.01 2.31
C LYS A 555 -3.37 -8.21 3.41
N THR A 556 -3.68 -6.93 3.49
CA THR A 556 -3.23 -6.04 4.58
C THR A 556 -4.18 -6.05 5.77
N SER A 557 -5.37 -6.66 5.63
CA SER A 557 -6.36 -6.84 6.68
C SER A 557 -6.61 -8.32 6.92
N GLY A 558 -6.13 -8.82 8.05
CA GLY A 558 -6.39 -10.19 8.52
C GLY A 558 -7.35 -10.21 9.71
N PRO A 559 -7.67 -11.40 10.27
CA PRO A 559 -8.52 -11.53 11.46
C PRO A 559 -8.06 -10.69 12.66
N ASP A 560 -6.75 -10.50 12.81
CA ASP A 560 -6.18 -9.70 13.89
C ASP A 560 -6.49 -8.21 13.75
N MET A 561 -6.42 -7.68 12.53
CA MET A 561 -6.78 -6.29 12.25
C MET A 561 -8.25 -6.04 12.57
N ILE A 562 -9.11 -6.98 12.24
CA ILE A 562 -10.55 -6.91 12.53
C ILE A 562 -10.79 -6.95 14.04
N ARG A 563 -10.11 -7.84 14.79
CA ARG A 563 -10.20 -7.88 16.25
C ARG A 563 -9.65 -6.62 16.92
N ALA A 564 -8.61 -6.02 16.34
CA ALA A 564 -8.02 -4.79 16.82
C ALA A 564 -8.85 -3.53 16.50
N MET A 565 -9.79 -3.64 15.54
CA MET A 565 -10.72 -2.57 15.21
C MET A 565 -11.58 -2.24 16.42
N THR A 566 -11.60 -0.98 16.85
CA THR A 566 -12.50 -0.52 17.90
C THR A 566 -13.95 -0.58 17.44
N THR A 567 -14.89 -0.67 18.38
CA THR A 567 -16.33 -0.73 18.04
C THR A 567 -16.80 0.54 17.34
N ASP A 568 -16.28 1.69 17.72
CA ASP A 568 -16.57 2.97 17.06
C ASP A 568 -16.04 3.02 15.61
N LEU A 569 -14.83 2.56 15.35
CA LEU A 569 -14.30 2.44 13.98
C LEU A 569 -15.18 1.54 13.10
N TRP A 570 -15.69 0.43 13.68
CA TRP A 570 -16.61 -0.44 12.96
C TRP A 570 -17.96 0.25 12.68
N LEU A 571 -18.51 0.97 13.66
CA LEU A 571 -19.74 1.74 13.47
C LEU A 571 -19.57 2.85 12.44
N ASP A 572 -18.43 3.54 12.43
CA ASP A 572 -18.09 4.51 11.38
C ASP A 572 -18.02 3.86 10.00
N PHE A 573 -17.43 2.66 9.94
CA PHE A 573 -17.36 1.91 8.67
C PHE A 573 -18.74 1.45 8.20
N LEU A 574 -19.69 1.15 9.08
CA LEU A 574 -21.08 0.92 8.68
C LEU A 574 -21.68 2.15 8.01
N GLY A 575 -21.39 3.35 8.53
CA GLY A 575 -21.79 4.61 7.90
C GLY A 575 -21.21 4.80 6.48
N ILE A 576 -19.95 4.39 6.29
CA ILE A 576 -19.29 4.40 4.96
C ILE A 576 -19.96 3.38 4.01
N ARG A 577 -20.40 2.24 4.53
CA ARG A 577 -21.08 1.19 3.74
C ARG A 577 -22.54 1.49 3.45
N MET A 578 -23.13 2.45 4.14
CA MET A 578 -24.53 2.82 3.94
C MET A 578 -24.71 3.51 2.59
N ASP A 579 -25.69 3.01 1.83
CA ASP A 579 -26.19 3.67 0.61
C ASP A 579 -27.17 4.76 1.02
N ALA A 580 -26.78 6.01 0.85
CA ALA A 580 -27.57 7.16 1.28
C ALA A 580 -28.91 7.29 0.54
N GLU A 581 -28.99 6.88 -0.75
CA GLU A 581 -30.26 6.86 -1.51
C GLU A 581 -31.25 5.87 -0.91
N LYS A 582 -30.77 4.69 -0.47
CA LYS A 582 -31.62 3.70 0.21
C LYS A 582 -32.02 4.12 1.61
N ALA A 583 -31.22 4.96 2.26
CA ALA A 583 -31.47 5.46 3.60
C ALA A 583 -32.38 6.73 3.61
N GLU A 584 -32.72 7.26 2.44
CA GLU A 584 -33.52 8.49 2.35
C GLU A 584 -34.87 8.36 3.06
N GLY A 585 -35.18 9.35 3.88
CA GLY A 585 -36.40 9.38 4.71
C GLY A 585 -36.42 8.45 5.90
N MET A 586 -35.41 7.61 6.10
CA MET A 586 -35.29 6.76 7.29
C MET A 586 -34.78 7.59 8.48
N LYS A 587 -35.39 7.34 9.62
CA LYS A 587 -34.99 7.93 10.91
C LYS A 587 -35.17 6.92 12.01
N PHE A 588 -34.13 6.65 12.79
CA PHE A 588 -34.18 5.78 13.94
C PHE A 588 -32.95 5.93 14.85
N LYS A 589 -33.11 5.50 16.11
CA LYS A 589 -32.03 5.39 17.11
C LYS A 589 -31.88 3.95 17.59
N ILE A 590 -30.64 3.50 17.68
CA ILE A 590 -30.27 2.18 18.19
C ILE A 590 -29.35 2.37 19.38
N ASN A 591 -29.72 1.77 20.55
CA ASN A 591 -28.80 1.54 21.64
C ASN A 591 -27.99 0.27 21.34
N PHE A 592 -26.69 0.38 21.22
CA PHE A 592 -25.80 -0.73 20.93
C PHE A 592 -24.84 -0.95 22.11
N ALA A 593 -24.76 -2.17 22.60
CA ALA A 593 -23.93 -2.50 23.77
C ALA A 593 -23.14 -3.80 23.57
N THR A 594 -21.89 -3.80 24.02
CA THR A 594 -20.99 -4.96 24.07
C THR A 594 -20.63 -5.24 25.55
N PRO A 595 -21.41 -6.09 26.28
CA PRO A 595 -21.29 -6.25 27.74
C PRO A 595 -19.94 -6.81 28.20
N ASP A 596 -19.30 -7.69 27.43
CA ASP A 596 -18.02 -8.32 27.78
C ASP A 596 -16.85 -7.34 27.87
N ASN A 597 -16.91 -6.20 27.20
CA ASN A 597 -15.95 -5.10 27.32
C ASN A 597 -16.54 -3.81 27.91
N GLY A 598 -17.85 -3.82 28.27
CA GLY A 598 -18.54 -2.70 28.92
C GLY A 598 -18.86 -1.50 28.03
N GLU A 599 -18.69 -1.61 26.70
CA GLU A 599 -18.96 -0.50 25.79
C GLU A 599 -20.45 -0.32 25.50
N LYS A 600 -20.85 0.95 25.37
CA LYS A 600 -22.21 1.37 25.02
C LYS A 600 -22.14 2.48 24.00
N TYR A 601 -23.08 2.46 23.05
CA TYR A 601 -23.19 3.46 21.98
C TYR A 601 -24.65 3.82 21.74
N VAL A 602 -24.88 5.05 21.30
CA VAL A 602 -26.07 5.41 20.56
C VAL A 602 -25.69 5.49 19.10
N VAL A 603 -26.39 4.74 18.25
CA VAL A 603 -26.26 4.79 16.80
C VAL A 603 -27.51 5.41 16.23
N GLU A 604 -27.38 6.50 15.50
CA GLU A 604 -28.52 7.25 14.98
C GLU A 604 -28.42 7.38 13.45
N LEU A 605 -29.54 7.07 12.77
CA LEU A 605 -29.71 7.36 11.36
C LEU A 605 -30.72 8.48 11.22
N SER A 606 -30.29 9.57 10.61
CA SER A 606 -31.15 10.69 10.22
C SER A 606 -30.48 11.44 9.05
N ASN A 607 -31.31 12.07 8.20
CA ASN A 607 -30.79 12.81 7.03
C ASN A 607 -29.81 12.00 6.16
N SER A 608 -30.11 10.71 6.00
CA SER A 608 -29.23 9.74 5.30
C SER A 608 -27.80 9.64 5.84
N ALA A 609 -27.56 10.01 7.10
CA ALA A 609 -26.27 9.92 7.80
C ALA A 609 -26.40 8.98 9.00
N LEU A 610 -25.49 7.99 9.09
CA LEU A 610 -25.36 7.11 10.24
C LEU A 610 -24.24 7.64 11.13
N THR A 611 -24.59 8.00 12.37
CA THR A 611 -23.66 8.53 13.36
C THR A 611 -23.64 7.66 14.61
N ASN A 612 -22.60 7.77 15.40
CA ASN A 612 -22.51 7.06 16.67
C ASN A 612 -21.85 7.93 17.75
N ILE A 613 -22.16 7.62 19.01
CA ILE A 613 -21.51 8.23 20.17
C ILE A 613 -21.29 7.18 21.25
N LYS A 614 -20.06 7.07 21.73
CA LYS A 614 -19.65 6.17 22.82
C LYS A 614 -20.07 6.69 24.17
N GLY A 615 -20.38 5.78 25.09
CA GLY A 615 -20.68 6.08 26.51
C GLY A 615 -22.10 6.52 26.77
N HIS A 616 -22.96 6.58 25.76
CA HIS A 616 -24.35 7.02 25.89
C HIS A 616 -25.35 5.92 25.58
N GLN A 617 -26.55 6.08 26.11
CA GLN A 617 -27.76 5.31 25.78
C GLN A 617 -28.95 6.27 25.71
N ALA A 618 -29.74 6.17 24.66
CA ALA A 618 -30.92 7.01 24.44
C ALA A 618 -32.15 6.38 25.12
N ALA A 619 -32.93 7.18 25.87
CA ALA A 619 -34.16 6.71 26.48
C ALA A 619 -35.27 6.44 25.44
N ASP A 620 -35.21 7.14 24.29
CA ASP A 620 -36.13 7.08 23.17
C ASP A 620 -35.59 6.22 22.01
N ALA A 621 -34.69 5.28 22.29
CA ALA A 621 -34.19 4.38 21.26
C ALA A 621 -35.29 3.45 20.74
N ASP A 622 -35.41 3.35 19.41
CA ASP A 622 -36.36 2.47 18.73
C ASP A 622 -36.00 1.00 18.92
N LEU A 623 -34.70 0.71 18.98
CA LEU A 623 -34.12 -0.63 19.08
C LEU A 623 -32.93 -0.62 20.05
N SER A 624 -32.82 -1.66 20.87
CA SER A 624 -31.61 -1.96 21.62
C SER A 624 -30.98 -3.27 21.12
N ILE A 625 -29.71 -3.24 20.80
CA ILE A 625 -28.92 -4.39 20.36
C ILE A 625 -27.85 -4.65 21.42
N THR A 626 -27.79 -5.89 21.90
CA THR A 626 -26.76 -6.35 22.83
C THR A 626 -26.06 -7.58 22.25
N ILE A 627 -24.77 -7.52 22.07
CA ILE A 627 -23.94 -8.62 21.60
C ILE A 627 -22.58 -8.53 22.28
N ASN A 628 -22.00 -9.65 22.73
CA ASN A 628 -20.63 -9.60 23.23
C ASN A 628 -19.66 -9.22 22.11
N ARG A 629 -18.62 -8.44 22.44
CA ARG A 629 -17.60 -8.04 21.47
C ARG A 629 -16.95 -9.25 20.81
N SER A 630 -16.69 -10.31 21.58
CA SER A 630 -16.16 -11.57 21.06
C SER A 630 -17.06 -12.27 20.02
N ASP A 631 -18.38 -12.17 20.18
CA ASP A 631 -19.35 -12.68 19.20
C ASP A 631 -19.49 -11.73 17.99
N LEU A 632 -19.37 -10.42 18.22
CA LEU A 632 -19.33 -9.41 17.17
C LEU A 632 -18.07 -9.56 16.29
N ASP A 633 -16.92 -9.89 16.87
CA ASP A 633 -15.69 -10.17 16.10
C ASP A 633 -15.91 -11.26 15.05
N LEU A 634 -16.69 -12.29 15.34
CA LEU A 634 -17.02 -13.35 14.36
C LEU A 634 -17.85 -12.81 13.18
N VAL A 635 -18.71 -11.83 13.44
CA VAL A 635 -19.48 -11.14 12.40
C VAL A 635 -18.57 -10.24 11.56
N MET A 636 -17.73 -9.45 12.22
CA MET A 636 -16.79 -8.56 11.56
C MET A 636 -15.79 -9.32 10.68
N MET A 637 -15.38 -10.52 11.09
CA MET A 637 -14.52 -11.43 10.31
C MET A 637 -15.27 -12.18 9.20
N GLY A 638 -16.60 -12.02 9.07
CA GLY A 638 -17.40 -12.76 8.11
C GLY A 638 -17.55 -14.27 8.39
N LYS A 639 -17.18 -14.72 9.60
CA LYS A 639 -17.31 -16.15 10.01
C LYS A 639 -18.72 -16.52 10.39
N LYS A 640 -19.50 -15.54 10.84
CA LYS A 640 -20.92 -15.64 11.15
C LYS A 640 -21.64 -14.41 10.61
N SER A 641 -22.90 -14.56 10.23
CA SER A 641 -23.75 -13.41 9.96
C SER A 641 -24.29 -12.85 11.29
N PHE A 642 -24.74 -11.60 11.29
CA PHE A 642 -25.42 -11.04 12.45
C PHE A 642 -26.75 -11.79 12.69
N ASP A 643 -27.44 -12.23 11.65
CA ASP A 643 -28.62 -13.07 11.73
C ASP A 643 -28.32 -14.43 12.40
N ASP A 644 -27.16 -15.05 12.10
CA ASP A 644 -26.73 -16.27 12.80
C ASP A 644 -26.52 -16.02 14.29
N GLN A 645 -25.97 -14.87 14.66
CA GLN A 645 -25.78 -14.50 16.06
C GLN A 645 -27.12 -14.23 16.78
N ILE A 646 -28.09 -13.65 16.06
CA ILE A 646 -29.46 -13.50 16.56
C ILE A 646 -30.11 -14.89 16.78
N ALA A 647 -30.02 -15.76 15.77
CA ALA A 647 -30.60 -17.11 15.85
C ALA A 647 -29.97 -17.96 16.97
N ALA A 648 -28.67 -17.78 17.21
CA ALA A 648 -27.94 -18.44 18.30
C ALA A 648 -28.17 -17.80 19.68
N GLY A 649 -28.97 -16.72 19.79
CA GLY A 649 -29.22 -16.00 21.05
C GLY A 649 -28.00 -15.21 21.56
N LYS A 650 -26.95 -15.05 20.76
CA LYS A 650 -25.73 -14.28 21.05
C LYS A 650 -25.96 -12.79 20.86
N ALA A 651 -26.70 -12.40 19.84
CA ALA A 651 -27.19 -11.05 19.65
C ALA A 651 -28.64 -10.98 20.09
N LYS A 652 -28.96 -10.04 21.00
CA LYS A 652 -30.30 -9.82 21.53
C LYS A 652 -30.83 -8.49 21.04
N LEU A 653 -32.04 -8.50 20.49
CA LEU A 653 -32.74 -7.33 20.00
C LEU A 653 -33.95 -7.08 20.92
N LYS A 654 -34.08 -5.85 21.41
CA LYS A 654 -35.22 -5.40 22.23
C LYS A 654 -35.78 -4.10 21.66
N GLY A 655 -37.04 -4.07 21.29
CA GLY A 655 -37.71 -2.95 20.62
C GLY A 655 -38.14 -3.30 19.20
N ASP A 656 -38.17 -2.30 18.31
CA ASP A 656 -38.61 -2.48 16.93
C ASP A 656 -37.54 -3.20 16.08
N ARG A 657 -37.72 -4.50 15.85
CA ARG A 657 -36.83 -5.29 14.98
C ARG A 657 -36.81 -4.77 13.53
N GLY A 658 -37.84 -4.08 13.08
CA GLY A 658 -37.89 -3.48 11.75
C GLY A 658 -36.77 -2.46 11.53
N VAL A 659 -36.27 -1.83 12.60
CA VAL A 659 -35.11 -0.91 12.53
C VAL A 659 -33.84 -1.64 12.13
N TYR A 660 -33.63 -2.84 12.64
CA TYR A 660 -32.50 -3.69 12.22
C TYR A 660 -32.58 -4.03 10.74
N GLU A 661 -33.77 -4.45 10.25
CA GLU A 661 -33.96 -4.79 8.84
C GLU A 661 -33.82 -3.55 7.92
N LYS A 662 -34.25 -2.37 8.39
CA LYS A 662 -34.03 -1.09 7.68
C LYS A 662 -32.55 -0.78 7.55
N LEU A 663 -31.80 -0.78 8.65
CA LEU A 663 -30.34 -0.56 8.60
C LEU A 663 -29.68 -1.57 7.67
N LYS A 664 -30.04 -2.81 7.81
CA LYS A 664 -29.54 -3.92 7.00
C LYS A 664 -29.76 -3.69 5.50
N SER A 665 -30.91 -3.19 5.09
CA SER A 665 -31.24 -2.95 3.69
C SER A 665 -30.44 -1.83 3.03
N THR A 666 -29.86 -0.93 3.84
CA THR A 666 -29.06 0.20 3.33
C THR A 666 -27.59 -0.15 3.08
N LEU A 667 -27.08 -1.22 3.73
CA LEU A 667 -25.66 -1.55 3.67
C LEU A 667 -25.29 -2.23 2.33
N VAL A 668 -24.19 -1.80 1.74
CA VAL A 668 -23.64 -2.38 0.51
C VAL A 668 -22.30 -3.07 0.78
N GLN A 669 -21.96 -4.01 -0.08
CA GLN A 669 -20.63 -4.60 -0.12
C GLN A 669 -19.86 -3.97 -1.27
N PHE A 670 -18.64 -3.50 -0.99
CA PHE A 670 -17.78 -2.95 -2.01
C PHE A 670 -17.13 -4.06 -2.83
N GLU A 671 -17.08 -3.87 -4.15
CA GLU A 671 -16.38 -4.75 -5.07
C GLU A 671 -14.95 -4.27 -5.27
N LEU A 672 -13.97 -5.18 -5.14
CA LEU A 672 -12.57 -4.86 -5.36
C LEU A 672 -12.26 -4.60 -6.84
N GLY A 673 -12.93 -5.30 -7.75
CA GLY A 673 -12.70 -5.24 -9.21
C GLY A 673 -13.39 -4.07 -9.91
N PHE A 674 -13.45 -2.87 -9.31
CA PHE A 674 -13.96 -1.71 -10.03
C PHE A 674 -12.97 -1.21 -11.09
N GLU A 675 -13.49 -0.60 -12.16
CA GLU A 675 -12.67 -0.06 -13.25
C GLU A 675 -11.84 1.14 -12.79
N MET A 676 -10.56 1.13 -13.13
CA MET A 676 -9.69 2.30 -13.07
C MET A 676 -9.50 2.88 -14.48
N MET A 677 -9.29 2.04 -15.47
CA MET A 677 -9.36 2.41 -16.88
C MET A 677 -10.70 1.98 -17.47
N PRO A 678 -11.37 2.82 -18.28
CA PRO A 678 -12.70 2.50 -18.79
C PRO A 678 -12.69 1.31 -19.76
N GLY A 679 -13.79 0.53 -19.73
CA GLY A 679 -13.97 -0.63 -20.60
C GLY A 679 -13.08 -1.83 -20.26
N THR A 680 -12.60 -1.91 -19.02
CA THR A 680 -11.70 -2.99 -18.56
C THR A 680 -12.42 -4.08 -17.75
N LYS A 681 -13.64 -3.82 -17.28
CA LYS A 681 -14.45 -4.80 -16.51
C LYS A 681 -15.18 -5.83 -17.41
N GLY A 682 -15.13 -5.67 -18.73
CA GLY A 682 -15.90 -6.47 -19.67
C GLY A 682 -17.38 -6.11 -19.69
N ALA A 683 -18.23 -6.96 -20.29
CA ALA A 683 -19.68 -6.71 -20.47
C ALA A 683 -20.51 -6.83 -19.17
N VAL A 684 -19.91 -6.93 -18.01
CA VAL A 684 -20.62 -6.76 -16.73
C VAL A 684 -21.07 -5.32 -16.65
N GLU A 685 -22.39 -5.09 -16.58
CA GLU A 685 -22.98 -3.77 -16.45
C GLU A 685 -22.24 -2.92 -15.44
N THR A 686 -21.42 -1.99 -15.93
CA THR A 686 -21.00 -0.86 -15.13
C THR A 686 -22.27 -0.15 -14.70
N LYS A 687 -22.52 -0.03 -13.39
CA LYS A 687 -23.53 0.91 -12.90
C LYS A 687 -23.25 2.23 -13.64
N LYS A 688 -24.09 2.61 -14.59
CA LYS A 688 -23.98 3.90 -15.22
C LYS A 688 -24.09 4.90 -14.09
N LEU A 689 -22.99 5.54 -13.75
CA LEU A 689 -23.08 6.77 -12.99
C LEU A 689 -24.00 7.64 -13.82
N LYS A 690 -25.14 8.06 -13.26
CA LYS A 690 -26.05 8.98 -13.96
C LYS A 690 -25.18 10.12 -14.48
N PRO A 691 -25.35 10.53 -15.76
CA PRO A 691 -24.72 11.75 -16.24
C PRO A 691 -25.02 12.85 -15.21
N PHE A 692 -24.05 13.66 -14.90
CA PHE A 692 -24.29 14.88 -14.14
C PHE A 692 -25.35 15.65 -14.95
N GLU A 693 -26.56 15.78 -14.42
CA GLU A 693 -27.56 16.66 -15.03
C GLU A 693 -26.97 18.06 -15.07
N GLN A 694 -27.14 18.74 -16.19
CA GLN A 694 -26.45 19.96 -16.59
C GLN A 694 -26.64 21.10 -15.58
N ASP A 695 -26.34 21.23 -14.55
CA ASP A 695 -26.27 22.22 -13.47
C ASP A 695 -26.45 21.50 -12.11
N PRO A 696 -25.40 21.42 -11.29
CA PRO A 696 -25.62 21.03 -9.93
C PRO A 696 -26.63 21.99 -9.31
N PRO A 697 -27.58 21.49 -8.51
CA PRO A 697 -28.51 22.39 -7.83
C PRO A 697 -27.68 23.41 -7.07
N VAL A 698 -27.83 24.68 -7.43
CA VAL A 698 -27.26 25.77 -6.63
C VAL A 698 -27.89 25.65 -5.26
N MET A 699 -27.09 25.23 -4.26
CA MET A 699 -27.51 25.33 -2.88
C MET A 699 -27.69 26.83 -2.59
N THR A 700 -28.83 27.36 -2.86
CA THR A 700 -29.19 28.70 -2.36
C THR A 700 -29.26 28.57 -0.84
N GLY A 701 -28.21 29.07 -0.17
CA GLY A 701 -28.30 29.30 1.26
C GLY A 701 -29.39 30.34 1.52
N GLU A 702 -30.55 29.92 1.98
CA GLU A 702 -31.45 30.69 2.82
C GLU A 702 -31.36 30.16 4.25
#